data_cc76f0a0f462fcbb55354bf37b7f8d4b
#
_entry.id   cc76f0a0f462fcbb55354bf37b7f8d4b
#
_cell.length_a   1.000
_cell.length_b   1.000
_cell.length_c   1.000
_cell.angle_alpha   90.00
_cell.angle_beta   90.00
_cell.angle_gamma   90.00
#
_symmetry.space_group_name_H-M   'P 1'
#
loop_
_entity.id
_entity.type
_entity.pdbx_description
1 polymer ?
#
loop_
_entity_poly.entity_id
_entity_poly.type
_entity_poly.pdbx_seq_one_letter_code
_entity_poly.pdbx_strand_id
1 'polypeptide(L)'
;MTNKQNKKSRQAAMTNYTFSEIAYICISKWHWFVACIIITLSYTIYNILTTQPVYTRHAEILLKSGKKGFSIDEQMESFASLGTFRPTTNATNEIYTFKSPETILETVKRLRLYIQYSSEGTFHPETLYGEKQPVSAEFCDMGIEMQAAFDISIKPDGSFSIYNFQGGKAKGDESIAGEFGNDSIVLVASPLGDIIVERNTGYKIEKETAIHVRQIGLQAAASLFGGRISYSTNDEENGDIIRITVNDNSIERADDILETLIAVYNENWVKDKNKAAEGTGIFINERLADISKELNIIESNISTYKSDNLLPDATTKANIQIAKENNLTKRIHDLKNELEVGEFILASIRDKAKSNNLLPINSGLRSMNINTQIASYNTAMIERNNLISKSSANNPAVKDMDITLSSIQASIISSVETYLRTLRSQIASLERERINVQGEIARTPEQFTYLASAEREQEIKEKIYLFLLQKREENQLSQAFSAYKTRIVSPPSGDLTPTSPEKKKAITNALLLGILIPGIVLVVKELSNTKVRGRKDLENLTVPIIGEIPLVDSKAKKAKRTGKEKLTIAVEEGSRNIINEAFRVLRTNIEFMTRENKTNILIYTSFNPMSGKTFCILNTAISLAIKGEKTIAIDGDMRHASLSQHFHSPAKGMSNY
;
A
#
# COMPACT_ATOMS: atom_id res chain seq x y z
N MET A 1 15.57 18.27 48.47
CA MET A 1 14.10 18.39 48.75
C MET A 1 13.41 19.48 47.94
N THR A 2 14.13 20.38 47.28
CA THR A 2 13.59 21.53 46.54
C THR A 2 12.93 21.21 45.19
N ASN A 3 13.27 20.09 44.56
CA ASN A 3 12.74 19.75 43.20
C ASN A 3 11.36 19.04 43.20
N LYS A 4 10.97 18.43 44.35
CA LYS A 4 9.66 17.80 44.53
C LYS A 4 8.55 18.79 44.90
N GLN A 5 8.92 19.87 45.62
CA GLN A 5 7.96 20.93 45.94
C GLN A 5 7.62 21.80 44.73
N ASN A 6 8.59 22.06 43.84
CA ASN A 6 8.36 22.79 42.60
C ASN A 6 7.48 22.01 41.59
N LYS A 7 7.47 20.67 41.63
CA LYS A 7 6.62 19.84 40.80
C LYS A 7 5.17 19.76 41.32
N LYS A 8 5.00 19.76 42.67
CA LYS A 8 3.65 19.79 43.29
C LYS A 8 2.98 21.16 43.15
N SER A 9 3.74 22.26 43.24
CA SER A 9 3.18 23.61 43.01
C SER A 9 2.79 23.83 41.53
N ARG A 10 3.52 23.26 40.58
CA ARG A 10 3.13 23.28 39.15
C ARG A 10 1.87 22.43 38.86
N GLN A 11 1.67 21.31 39.54
CA GLN A 11 0.47 20.48 39.39
C GLN A 11 -0.77 21.13 40.04
N ALA A 12 -0.59 21.83 41.16
CA ALA A 12 -1.70 22.57 41.80
C ALA A 12 -2.13 23.80 41.00
N ALA A 13 -1.25 24.42 40.24
CA ALA A 13 -1.59 25.53 39.34
C ALA A 13 -2.41 25.09 38.10
N MET A 14 -2.35 23.82 37.73
CA MET A 14 -3.10 23.27 36.60
C MET A 14 -4.59 23.03 36.88
N THR A 15 -5.02 23.03 38.17
CA THR A 15 -6.36 22.60 38.57
C THR A 15 -7.38 23.73 38.74
N ASN A 16 -6.99 24.99 38.60
CA ASN A 16 -7.85 26.12 39.00
C ASN A 16 -8.46 26.95 37.86
N TYR A 17 -8.21 26.58 36.59
CA TYR A 17 -8.88 27.28 35.50
C TYR A 17 -10.21 26.61 35.17
N THR A 18 -11.29 27.34 35.33
CA THR A 18 -12.60 26.91 34.85
C THR A 18 -12.66 27.06 33.33
N PHE A 19 -13.36 26.12 32.66
CA PHE A 19 -13.55 26.15 31.19
C PHE A 19 -14.04 27.52 30.69
N SER A 20 -14.88 28.20 31.48
CA SER A 20 -15.39 29.56 31.20
C SER A 20 -14.28 30.63 31.20
N GLU A 21 -13.27 30.51 32.04
CA GLU A 21 -12.15 31.46 32.09
C GLU A 21 -11.26 31.33 30.85
N ILE A 22 -10.96 30.08 30.44
CA ILE A 22 -10.21 29.81 29.22
C ILE A 22 -10.98 30.32 28.01
N ALA A 23 -12.30 30.05 27.93
CA ALA A 23 -13.13 30.54 26.85
C ALA A 23 -13.15 32.08 26.77
N TYR A 24 -13.21 32.78 27.90
CA TYR A 24 -13.15 34.23 27.95
C TYR A 24 -11.81 34.78 27.43
N ILE A 25 -10.70 34.15 27.79
CA ILE A 25 -9.37 34.53 27.32
C ILE A 25 -9.27 34.35 25.80
N CYS A 26 -9.79 33.22 25.27
CA CYS A 26 -9.82 32.97 23.84
C CYS A 26 -10.66 34.02 23.10
N ILE A 27 -11.84 34.33 23.60
CA ILE A 27 -12.72 35.33 23.01
C ILE A 27 -12.10 36.73 23.09
N SER A 28 -11.44 37.07 24.19
CA SER A 28 -10.75 38.36 24.33
C SER A 28 -9.58 38.54 23.36
N LYS A 29 -9.00 37.45 22.88
CA LYS A 29 -7.86 37.42 21.95
C LYS A 29 -8.22 36.89 20.55
N TRP A 30 -9.48 36.99 20.15
CA TRP A 30 -10.01 36.45 18.90
C TRP A 30 -9.20 36.83 17.66
N HIS A 31 -8.58 38.01 17.64
CA HIS A 31 -7.72 38.48 16.52
C HIS A 31 -6.57 37.51 16.20
N TRP A 32 -5.99 36.84 17.23
CA TRP A 32 -4.94 35.84 17.02
C TRP A 32 -5.46 34.60 16.31
N PHE A 33 -6.70 34.19 16.62
CA PHE A 33 -7.37 33.08 15.94
C PHE A 33 -7.64 33.42 14.48
N VAL A 34 -8.18 34.62 14.22
CA VAL A 34 -8.44 35.08 12.85
C VAL A 34 -7.14 35.14 12.05
N ALA A 35 -6.08 35.72 12.60
CA ALA A 35 -4.79 35.79 11.94
C ALA A 35 -4.21 34.39 11.61
N CYS A 36 -4.24 33.46 12.58
CA CYS A 36 -3.79 32.09 12.36
C CYS A 36 -4.64 31.34 11.33
N ILE A 37 -5.97 31.51 11.38
CA ILE A 37 -6.89 30.91 10.39
C ILE A 37 -6.59 31.45 8.99
N ILE A 38 -6.37 32.74 8.83
CA ILE A 38 -6.02 33.32 7.53
C ILE A 38 -4.69 32.72 7.02
N ILE A 39 -3.68 32.62 7.87
CA ILE A 39 -2.37 32.07 7.49
C ILE A 39 -2.51 30.59 7.10
N THR A 40 -3.18 29.76 7.91
CA THR A 40 -3.34 28.34 7.63
C THR A 40 -4.21 28.09 6.40
N LEU A 41 -5.27 28.87 6.19
CA LEU A 41 -6.09 28.79 4.98
C LEU A 41 -5.33 29.23 3.74
N SER A 42 -4.59 30.35 3.80
CA SER A 42 -3.79 30.83 2.67
C SER A 42 -2.72 29.80 2.28
N TYR A 43 -2.04 29.20 3.25
CA TYR A 43 -1.07 28.13 3.00
C TYR A 43 -1.74 26.90 2.38
N THR A 44 -2.89 26.49 2.89
CA THR A 44 -3.62 25.34 2.38
C THR A 44 -4.17 25.59 0.98
N ILE A 45 -4.70 26.78 0.70
CA ILE A 45 -5.14 27.17 -0.64
C ILE A 45 -3.96 27.16 -1.61
N TYR A 46 -2.81 27.71 -1.20
CA TYR A 46 -1.59 27.66 -2.00
C TYR A 46 -1.21 26.22 -2.32
N ASN A 47 -1.17 25.33 -1.32
CA ASN A 47 -0.87 23.89 -1.54
C ASN A 47 -1.88 23.21 -2.46
N ILE A 48 -3.18 23.49 -2.29
CA ILE A 48 -4.23 22.91 -3.16
C ILE A 48 -4.05 23.37 -4.61
N LEU A 49 -3.65 24.61 -4.84
CA LEU A 49 -3.45 25.15 -6.18
C LEU A 49 -2.16 24.66 -6.83
N THR A 50 -1.09 24.46 -6.05
CA THR A 50 0.22 24.02 -6.57
C THR A 50 0.35 22.49 -6.70
N THR A 51 -0.50 21.72 -6.01
CA THR A 51 -0.45 20.27 -6.08
C THR A 51 -1.21 19.76 -7.31
N GLN A 52 -0.58 18.91 -8.12
CA GLN A 52 -1.23 18.27 -9.26
C GLN A 52 -2.43 17.43 -8.82
N PRO A 53 -3.56 17.49 -9.53
CA PRO A 53 -4.70 16.66 -9.25
C PRO A 53 -4.37 15.19 -9.53
N VAL A 54 -4.79 14.30 -8.63
CA VAL A 54 -4.67 12.86 -8.80
C VAL A 54 -6.06 12.26 -8.87
N TYR A 55 -6.28 11.45 -9.87
CA TYR A 55 -7.53 10.71 -10.09
C TYR A 55 -7.32 9.25 -9.72
N THR A 56 -8.32 8.66 -9.09
CA THR A 56 -8.33 7.26 -8.73
C THR A 56 -9.28 6.51 -9.65
N ARG A 57 -8.72 5.57 -10.42
CA ARG A 57 -9.48 4.70 -11.31
C ARG A 57 -9.32 3.27 -10.85
N HIS A 58 -10.36 2.46 -11.04
CA HIS A 58 -10.33 1.06 -10.64
C HIS A 58 -11.03 0.18 -11.66
N ALA A 59 -10.55 -1.05 -11.77
CA ALA A 59 -11.19 -2.12 -12.53
C ALA A 59 -11.37 -3.33 -11.61
N GLU A 60 -12.46 -4.06 -11.82
CA GLU A 60 -12.73 -5.29 -11.10
C GLU A 60 -12.71 -6.48 -12.05
N ILE A 61 -11.93 -7.47 -11.67
CA ILE A 61 -11.78 -8.72 -12.41
C ILE A 61 -12.16 -9.91 -11.55
N LEU A 62 -12.93 -10.80 -12.15
CA LEU A 62 -13.26 -12.09 -11.58
C LEU A 62 -12.26 -13.14 -12.08
N LEU A 63 -11.64 -13.86 -11.17
CA LEU A 63 -10.84 -15.02 -11.51
C LEU A 63 -11.75 -16.19 -11.84
N LYS A 64 -11.61 -16.74 -13.03
CA LYS A 64 -12.33 -17.97 -13.40
C LYS A 64 -11.72 -19.11 -12.58
N SER A 65 -12.42 -19.51 -11.54
CA SER A 65 -12.14 -20.76 -10.83
C SER A 65 -12.37 -21.92 -11.80
N GLY A 66 -11.36 -22.78 -12.01
CA GLY A 66 -11.38 -23.86 -12.99
C GLY A 66 -12.46 -24.93 -12.79
N LYS A 67 -13.54 -24.61 -12.10
CA LYS A 67 -14.59 -25.54 -11.69
C LYS A 67 -15.71 -25.80 -12.69
N LYS A 68 -15.75 -25.17 -13.85
CA LYS A 68 -16.79 -25.47 -14.86
C LYS A 68 -16.27 -25.20 -16.28
N GLY A 69 -15.51 -26.11 -16.83
CA GLY A 69 -15.16 -26.15 -18.24
C GLY A 69 -14.89 -27.58 -18.65
N PHE A 70 -15.89 -28.24 -19.21
CA PHE A 70 -15.79 -29.54 -19.88
C PHE A 70 -14.88 -30.52 -19.13
N SER A 71 -15.30 -30.95 -17.97
CA SER A 71 -14.62 -31.99 -17.21
C SER A 71 -15.39 -33.29 -17.34
N ILE A 72 -14.70 -34.28 -17.81
CA ILE A 72 -15.00 -35.72 -17.66
C ILE A 72 -15.05 -36.08 -16.15
N ASP A 73 -15.46 -35.17 -15.30
CA ASP A 73 -15.27 -35.18 -13.84
C ASP A 73 -16.51 -35.59 -13.03
N GLU A 74 -17.60 -36.00 -13.64
CA GLU A 74 -18.70 -36.57 -12.84
C GLU A 74 -18.33 -37.91 -12.16
N GLN A 75 -17.35 -38.65 -12.71
CA GLN A 75 -16.79 -39.82 -12.04
C GLN A 75 -15.66 -39.52 -11.06
N MET A 76 -15.07 -38.32 -11.12
CA MET A 76 -13.94 -37.91 -10.27
C MET A 76 -14.36 -37.15 -9.02
N GLU A 77 -15.59 -36.62 -8.95
CA GLU A 77 -16.10 -35.98 -7.71
C GLU A 77 -16.22 -36.94 -6.52
N SER A 78 -16.41 -38.22 -6.76
CA SER A 78 -16.45 -39.25 -5.70
C SER A 78 -15.07 -39.50 -5.06
N PHE A 79 -13.96 -39.19 -5.74
CA PHE A 79 -12.60 -39.34 -5.21
C PHE A 79 -12.04 -38.01 -4.62
N ALA A 80 -12.61 -36.85 -4.94
CA ALA A 80 -12.22 -35.57 -4.36
C ALA A 80 -12.58 -35.44 -2.87
N SER A 81 -13.44 -36.29 -2.37
CA SER A 81 -13.83 -36.33 -0.94
C SER A 81 -12.77 -36.95 -0.02
N LEU A 82 -11.74 -37.59 -0.57
CA LEU A 82 -10.71 -38.33 0.20
C LEU A 82 -9.36 -37.57 0.30
N GLY A 83 -9.18 -36.42 -0.35
CA GLY A 83 -7.92 -35.70 -0.32
C GLY A 83 -8.09 -34.21 -0.08
N THR A 84 -7.53 -33.71 0.98
CA THR A 84 -7.57 -32.35 1.52
C THR A 84 -6.82 -31.28 0.70
N PHE A 85 -6.61 -31.43 -0.59
CA PHE A 85 -6.03 -30.40 -1.44
C PHE A 85 -7.04 -29.93 -2.48
N ARG A 86 -7.85 -28.93 -2.11
CA ARG A 86 -8.49 -28.08 -3.11
C ARG A 86 -7.40 -27.13 -3.63
N PRO A 87 -7.12 -27.03 -4.93
CA PRO A 87 -6.42 -25.91 -5.46
C PRO A 87 -7.35 -24.71 -5.30
N THR A 88 -7.27 -24.03 -4.16
CA THR A 88 -7.87 -22.71 -4.02
C THR A 88 -7.06 -21.81 -4.93
N THR A 89 -7.66 -21.40 -6.03
CA THR A 89 -7.20 -20.21 -6.77
C THR A 89 -7.29 -19.07 -5.76
N ASN A 90 -6.20 -18.84 -5.03
CA ASN A 90 -6.18 -17.80 -4.01
C ASN A 90 -5.96 -16.49 -4.76
N ALA A 91 -6.96 -15.62 -4.79
CA ALA A 91 -6.85 -14.28 -5.38
C ALA A 91 -5.61 -13.54 -4.88
N THR A 92 -5.19 -13.80 -3.64
CA THR A 92 -3.97 -13.26 -3.07
C THR A 92 -2.72 -13.66 -3.87
N ASN A 93 -2.62 -14.92 -4.31
CA ASN A 93 -1.49 -15.38 -5.12
C ASN A 93 -1.49 -14.73 -6.51
N GLU A 94 -2.68 -14.55 -7.10
CA GLU A 94 -2.79 -13.89 -8.39
C GLU A 94 -2.42 -12.40 -8.34
N ILE A 95 -2.66 -11.73 -7.20
CA ILE A 95 -2.18 -10.37 -6.97
C ILE A 95 -0.66 -10.28 -7.10
N TYR A 96 0.09 -11.27 -6.62
CA TYR A 96 1.56 -11.29 -6.80
C TYR A 96 1.96 -11.41 -8.28
N THR A 97 1.19 -12.13 -9.08
CA THR A 97 1.41 -12.23 -10.52
C THR A 97 1.12 -10.90 -11.22
N PHE A 98 0.06 -10.19 -10.84
CA PHE A 98 -0.21 -8.84 -11.33
C PHE A 98 0.88 -7.84 -10.91
N LYS A 99 1.34 -7.90 -9.66
CA LYS A 99 2.44 -7.07 -9.13
C LYS A 99 3.79 -7.39 -9.75
N SER A 100 3.81 -8.38 -10.59
CA SER A 100 5.05 -8.86 -11.13
C SER A 100 5.75 -7.75 -11.92
N PRO A 101 7.07 -7.43 -11.66
CA PRO A 101 7.83 -6.44 -12.43
C PRO A 101 7.77 -6.67 -13.95
N GLU A 102 7.73 -7.92 -14.43
CA GLU A 102 7.62 -8.23 -15.85
C GLU A 102 6.29 -7.74 -16.44
N THR A 103 5.17 -8.00 -15.73
CA THR A 103 3.85 -7.53 -16.14
C THR A 103 3.77 -6.00 -16.15
N ILE A 104 4.32 -5.34 -15.11
CA ILE A 104 4.37 -3.88 -15.02
C ILE A 104 5.30 -3.30 -16.10
N LEU A 105 6.47 -3.87 -16.29
CA LEU A 105 7.45 -3.43 -17.29
C LEU A 105 6.89 -3.55 -18.70
N GLU A 106 6.24 -4.65 -19.03
CA GLU A 106 5.60 -4.83 -20.33
C GLU A 106 4.44 -3.85 -20.53
N THR A 107 3.63 -3.59 -19.50
CA THR A 107 2.58 -2.58 -19.52
C THR A 107 3.15 -1.18 -19.80
N VAL A 108 4.18 -0.78 -19.05
CA VAL A 108 4.86 0.51 -19.21
C VAL A 108 5.49 0.64 -20.59
N LYS A 109 6.06 -0.44 -21.11
CA LYS A 109 6.68 -0.48 -22.44
C LYS A 109 5.64 -0.31 -23.55
N ARG A 110 4.53 -1.03 -23.48
CA ARG A 110 3.45 -0.95 -24.49
C ARG A 110 2.82 0.43 -24.56
N LEU A 111 2.58 1.03 -23.42
CA LEU A 111 2.00 2.38 -23.33
C LEU A 111 3.05 3.49 -23.45
N ARG A 112 4.33 3.16 -23.64
CA ARG A 112 5.46 4.10 -23.74
C ARG A 112 5.53 5.08 -22.57
N LEU A 113 5.13 4.67 -21.35
CA LEU A 113 5.06 5.53 -20.17
C LEU A 113 6.44 6.00 -19.67
N TYR A 114 7.51 5.46 -20.20
CA TYR A 114 8.87 5.92 -19.96
C TYR A 114 9.17 7.27 -20.63
N ILE A 115 8.32 7.74 -21.57
CA ILE A 115 8.33 9.09 -22.11
C ILE A 115 7.15 9.86 -21.50
N GLN A 116 7.44 10.91 -20.77
CA GLN A 116 6.47 11.73 -20.06
C GLN A 116 6.35 13.08 -20.72
N TYR A 117 5.12 13.56 -20.85
CA TYR A 117 4.81 14.86 -21.43
C TYR A 117 4.10 15.72 -20.40
N SER A 118 4.55 16.97 -20.27
CA SER A 118 3.90 17.96 -19.43
C SER A 118 3.94 19.32 -20.07
N SER A 119 2.95 20.16 -19.80
CA SER A 119 2.91 21.56 -20.18
C SER A 119 2.94 22.45 -18.95
N GLU A 120 3.38 23.68 -19.11
CA GLU A 120 3.31 24.68 -18.04
C GLU A 120 1.85 25.08 -17.82
N GLY A 121 1.30 24.72 -16.67
CA GLY A 121 0.01 25.20 -16.20
C GLY A 121 0.15 26.44 -15.34
N THR A 122 -0.97 27.11 -15.03
CA THR A 122 -0.97 28.39 -14.25
C THR A 122 -0.38 28.24 -12.86
N PHE A 123 -0.55 27.10 -12.20
CA PHE A 123 -0.12 26.86 -10.81
C PHE A 123 0.70 25.57 -10.65
N HIS A 124 0.51 24.61 -11.51
CA HIS A 124 1.22 23.33 -11.52
C HIS A 124 1.38 22.85 -12.97
N PRO A 125 2.41 22.06 -13.29
CA PRO A 125 2.53 21.47 -14.61
C PRO A 125 1.36 20.50 -14.87
N GLU A 126 0.78 20.57 -16.07
CA GLU A 126 -0.25 19.65 -16.52
C GLU A 126 0.38 18.44 -17.20
N THR A 127 -0.04 17.25 -16.83
CA THR A 127 0.36 16.00 -17.50
C THR A 127 -0.44 15.85 -18.79
N LEU A 128 0.27 15.70 -19.91
CA LEU A 128 -0.32 15.47 -21.22
C LEU A 128 -0.29 13.96 -21.53
N TYR A 129 -1.42 13.42 -21.97
CA TYR A 129 -1.56 12.04 -22.38
C TYR A 129 -2.76 11.84 -23.30
N GLY A 130 -2.67 10.88 -24.23
CA GLY A 130 -3.75 10.51 -25.13
C GLY A 130 -4.28 11.66 -25.99
N GLU A 131 -5.58 11.91 -25.94
CA GLU A 131 -6.21 12.98 -26.72
C GLU A 131 -5.71 14.39 -26.36
N LYS A 132 -5.22 14.59 -25.13
CA LYS A 132 -4.68 15.89 -24.67
C LYS A 132 -3.22 16.11 -25.04
N GLN A 133 -2.57 15.14 -25.64
CA GLN A 133 -1.17 15.22 -26.01
C GLN A 133 -1.05 15.76 -27.46
N PRO A 134 -0.51 16.97 -27.68
CA PRO A 134 -0.40 17.57 -29.01
C PRO A 134 0.59 16.87 -29.92
N VAL A 135 1.66 16.31 -29.32
CA VAL A 135 2.74 15.60 -30.03
C VAL A 135 3.21 14.39 -29.26
N SER A 136 3.68 13.38 -29.98
CA SER A 136 4.50 12.30 -29.45
C SER A 136 5.93 12.43 -29.97
N ALA A 137 6.88 11.95 -29.16
CA ALA A 137 8.30 11.94 -29.51
C ALA A 137 8.90 10.56 -29.26
N GLU A 138 9.75 10.11 -30.17
CA GLU A 138 10.49 8.86 -30.05
C GLU A 138 11.97 9.11 -30.30
N PHE A 139 12.83 8.65 -29.39
CA PHE A 139 14.28 8.74 -29.51
C PHE A 139 14.79 7.53 -30.29
N CYS A 140 15.36 7.74 -31.47
CA CYS A 140 15.81 6.65 -32.34
C CYS A 140 17.13 6.04 -31.85
N ASP A 141 18.08 6.87 -31.46
CA ASP A 141 19.46 6.48 -31.14
C ASP A 141 19.71 6.25 -29.65
N MET A 142 18.74 6.55 -28.80
CA MET A 142 18.86 6.38 -27.36
C MET A 142 18.26 5.07 -26.87
N GLY A 143 19.03 4.37 -26.03
CA GLY A 143 18.50 3.19 -25.33
C GLY A 143 17.33 3.54 -24.41
N ILE A 144 16.38 2.65 -24.30
CA ILE A 144 15.16 2.79 -23.49
C ILE A 144 15.45 3.03 -21.99
N GLU A 145 16.65 2.65 -21.52
CA GLU A 145 17.09 2.85 -20.12
C GLU A 145 17.80 4.20 -19.91
N MET A 146 18.01 4.97 -20.96
CA MET A 146 18.68 6.25 -20.84
C MET A 146 17.70 7.37 -20.45
N GLN A 147 18.22 8.38 -19.77
CA GLN A 147 17.43 9.56 -19.37
C GLN A 147 17.75 10.71 -20.32
N ALA A 148 16.70 11.34 -20.82
CA ALA A 148 16.79 12.55 -21.64
C ALA A 148 15.59 13.45 -21.40
N ALA A 149 15.75 14.75 -21.64
CA ALA A 149 14.66 15.68 -21.65
C ALA A 149 14.91 16.79 -22.66
N PHE A 150 13.85 17.35 -23.19
CA PHE A 150 13.88 18.54 -24.03
C PHE A 150 12.52 19.26 -23.96
N ASP A 151 12.50 20.49 -24.39
CA ASP A 151 11.27 21.25 -24.51
C ASP A 151 10.92 21.44 -25.98
N ILE A 152 9.64 21.30 -26.32
CA ILE A 152 9.11 21.57 -27.66
C ILE A 152 8.04 22.64 -27.58
N SER A 153 8.22 23.76 -28.30
CA SER A 153 7.18 24.78 -28.50
C SER A 153 6.54 24.57 -29.84
N ILE A 154 5.20 24.49 -29.86
CA ILE A 154 4.42 24.29 -31.08
C ILE A 154 3.46 25.43 -31.27
N LYS A 155 3.40 25.93 -32.50
CA LYS A 155 2.50 27.01 -32.92
C LYS A 155 1.28 26.48 -33.67
N PRO A 156 0.20 27.28 -33.75
CA PRO A 156 -1.02 26.90 -34.48
C PRO A 156 -0.79 26.68 -35.99
N ASP A 157 0.23 27.32 -36.57
CA ASP A 157 0.63 27.16 -37.97
C ASP A 157 1.30 25.83 -38.30
N GLY A 158 1.61 25.00 -37.29
CA GLY A 158 2.30 23.73 -37.45
C GLY A 158 3.82 23.85 -37.36
N SER A 159 4.38 25.05 -37.18
CA SER A 159 5.79 25.18 -36.86
C SER A 159 6.09 24.80 -35.43
N PHE A 160 7.24 24.17 -35.20
CA PHE A 160 7.70 23.82 -33.86
C PHE A 160 9.17 24.15 -33.69
N SER A 161 9.59 24.32 -32.43
CA SER A 161 10.99 24.48 -32.05
C SER A 161 11.30 23.59 -30.86
N ILE A 162 12.42 22.85 -30.94
CA ILE A 162 12.93 21.99 -29.88
C ILE A 162 14.15 22.67 -29.27
N TYR A 163 14.17 22.77 -27.95
CA TYR A 163 15.23 23.46 -27.21
C TYR A 163 15.43 22.82 -25.81
N ASN A 164 16.39 23.35 -25.03
CA ASN A 164 16.66 22.88 -23.65
C ASN A 164 16.98 21.39 -23.54
N PHE A 165 17.90 20.92 -24.40
CA PHE A 165 18.30 19.52 -24.40
C PHE A 165 19.06 19.14 -23.13
N GLN A 166 18.63 18.07 -22.46
CA GLN A 166 19.23 17.53 -21.25
C GLN A 166 19.36 16.01 -21.37
N GLY A 167 20.56 15.47 -21.17
CA GLY A 167 20.82 14.04 -21.18
C GLY A 167 22.07 13.65 -21.97
N GLY A 168 22.72 12.54 -21.60
CA GLY A 168 23.93 12.07 -22.25
C GLY A 168 25.09 13.08 -22.16
N LYS A 169 25.72 13.38 -23.29
CA LYS A 169 26.77 14.42 -23.42
C LYS A 169 26.22 15.79 -23.85
N ALA A 170 24.93 15.88 -24.15
CA ALA A 170 24.31 17.11 -24.63
C ALA A 170 23.90 18.00 -23.46
N LYS A 171 24.49 19.17 -23.36
CA LYS A 171 24.05 20.31 -22.57
C LYS A 171 24.15 21.52 -23.49
N GLY A 172 23.03 22.00 -23.98
CA GLY A 172 23.05 23.17 -24.84
C GLY A 172 21.68 23.80 -25.02
N ASP A 173 21.66 25.11 -25.13
CA ASP A 173 20.49 25.94 -25.48
C ASP A 173 20.27 26.03 -27.01
N GLU A 174 20.80 25.07 -27.78
CA GLU A 174 20.57 25.03 -29.21
C GLU A 174 19.09 24.85 -29.50
N SER A 175 18.50 25.75 -30.25
CA SER A 175 17.10 25.66 -30.71
C SER A 175 17.07 25.12 -32.14
N ILE A 176 16.33 24.02 -32.33
CA ILE A 176 16.15 23.43 -33.65
C ILE A 176 14.71 23.70 -34.08
N ALA A 177 14.54 24.43 -35.17
CA ALA A 177 13.22 24.73 -35.74
C ALA A 177 12.83 23.67 -36.78
N GLY A 178 11.56 23.27 -36.78
CA GLY A 178 10.96 22.37 -37.75
C GLY A 178 9.52 22.78 -38.07
N GLU A 179 8.98 22.21 -39.11
CA GLU A 179 7.58 22.42 -39.52
C GLU A 179 6.95 21.06 -39.88
N PHE A 180 5.74 20.85 -39.38
CA PHE A 180 4.93 19.71 -39.82
C PHE A 180 4.35 20.06 -41.20
N GLY A 181 4.87 19.42 -42.23
CA GLY A 181 4.32 19.52 -43.58
C GLY A 181 2.98 18.79 -43.73
N ASN A 182 2.74 18.22 -44.90
CA ASN A 182 1.58 17.33 -45.11
C ASN A 182 1.67 16.01 -44.28
N ASP A 183 2.89 15.65 -43.86
CA ASP A 183 3.13 14.48 -43.04
C ASP A 183 3.11 14.88 -41.56
N SER A 184 2.36 14.09 -40.78
CA SER A 184 2.25 14.33 -39.32
C SER A 184 3.55 13.94 -38.56
N ILE A 185 4.54 13.35 -39.24
CA ILE A 185 5.76 12.80 -38.66
C ILE A 185 6.97 13.54 -39.24
N VAL A 186 7.85 14.02 -38.38
CA VAL A 186 9.09 14.72 -38.76
C VAL A 186 10.26 14.10 -38.01
N LEU A 187 11.34 13.77 -38.74
CA LEU A 187 12.60 13.36 -38.15
C LEU A 187 13.48 14.60 -37.92
N VAL A 188 13.93 14.80 -36.70
CA VAL A 188 14.77 15.94 -36.30
C VAL A 188 16.10 15.42 -35.78
N ALA A 189 17.18 15.81 -36.43
CA ALA A 189 18.53 15.55 -35.93
C ALA A 189 18.81 16.46 -34.72
N SER A 190 19.07 15.91 -33.57
CA SER A 190 19.28 16.61 -32.32
C SER A 190 20.59 16.23 -31.63
N PRO A 191 21.08 17.03 -30.67
CA PRO A 191 22.23 16.67 -29.84
C PRO A 191 22.05 15.37 -29.04
N LEU A 192 20.81 14.88 -28.89
CA LEU A 192 20.46 13.61 -28.24
C LEU A 192 20.34 12.44 -29.23
N GLY A 193 20.67 12.64 -30.49
CA GLY A 193 20.41 11.72 -31.59
C GLY A 193 19.15 12.09 -32.37
N ASP A 194 18.78 11.26 -33.32
CA ASP A 194 17.60 11.48 -34.12
C ASP A 194 16.32 11.28 -33.28
N ILE A 195 15.43 12.28 -33.35
CA ILE A 195 14.14 12.29 -32.65
C ILE A 195 13.03 12.30 -33.71
N ILE A 196 12.14 11.34 -33.64
CA ILE A 196 10.90 11.36 -34.42
C ILE A 196 9.86 12.13 -33.62
N VAL A 197 9.33 13.20 -34.19
CA VAL A 197 8.25 13.98 -33.62
C VAL A 197 7.00 13.76 -34.46
N GLU A 198 5.93 13.27 -33.84
CA GLU A 198 4.66 13.00 -34.49
C GLU A 198 3.60 13.94 -33.92
N ARG A 199 2.87 14.63 -34.82
CA ARG A 199 1.77 15.52 -34.46
C ARG A 199 0.47 14.74 -34.27
N ASN A 200 -0.20 14.94 -33.16
CA ASN A 200 -1.55 14.44 -32.97
C ASN A 200 -2.55 15.28 -33.77
N THR A 201 -3.04 14.75 -34.86
CA THR A 201 -4.01 15.44 -35.75
C THR A 201 -5.38 15.65 -35.11
N GLY A 202 -5.71 14.88 -34.06
CA GLY A 202 -6.93 15.04 -33.27
C GLY A 202 -6.89 16.24 -32.31
N TYR A 203 -5.70 16.75 -31.98
CA TYR A 203 -5.56 17.87 -31.07
C TYR A 203 -5.46 19.20 -31.83
N LYS A 204 -6.35 20.14 -31.48
CA LYS A 204 -6.37 21.48 -32.09
C LYS A 204 -5.51 22.43 -31.27
N ILE A 205 -4.39 22.87 -31.83
CA ILE A 205 -3.51 23.82 -31.20
C ILE A 205 -4.06 25.24 -31.45
N GLU A 206 -4.56 25.89 -30.39
CA GLU A 206 -5.14 27.24 -30.49
C GLU A 206 -4.11 28.34 -30.17
N LYS A 207 -3.11 28.03 -29.38
CA LYS A 207 -2.04 28.96 -28.94
C LYS A 207 -0.70 28.26 -28.98
N GLU A 208 0.37 29.02 -29.05
CA GLU A 208 1.70 28.49 -28.83
C GLU A 208 1.77 27.75 -27.47
N THR A 209 2.13 26.47 -27.51
CA THR A 209 2.16 25.60 -26.33
C THR A 209 3.55 25.02 -26.18
N ALA A 210 4.18 25.27 -25.03
CA ALA A 210 5.43 24.66 -24.63
C ALA A 210 5.14 23.31 -23.92
N ILE A 211 5.80 22.28 -24.38
CA ILE A 211 5.66 20.92 -23.85
C ILE A 211 7.03 20.44 -23.41
N HIS A 212 7.12 20.03 -22.17
CA HIS A 212 8.31 19.39 -21.62
C HIS A 212 8.23 17.88 -21.86
N VAL A 213 9.15 17.34 -22.63
CA VAL A 213 9.28 15.92 -22.95
C VAL A 213 10.43 15.33 -22.15
N ARG A 214 10.16 14.31 -21.38
CA ARG A 214 11.16 13.65 -20.53
C ARG A 214 11.10 12.14 -20.69
N GLN A 215 12.20 11.55 -21.14
CA GLN A 215 12.42 10.11 -21.07
C GLN A 215 13.07 9.76 -19.74
N ILE A 216 12.52 8.78 -19.05
CA ILE A 216 13.11 8.13 -17.87
C ILE A 216 13.42 6.69 -18.23
N GLY A 217 14.40 6.05 -17.57
CA GLY A 217 14.70 4.65 -17.84
C GLY A 217 13.49 3.76 -17.63
N LEU A 218 13.32 2.75 -18.48
CA LEU A 218 12.15 1.85 -18.47
C LEU A 218 11.95 1.19 -17.09
N GLN A 219 13.02 0.76 -16.42
CA GLN A 219 12.97 0.20 -15.07
C GLN A 219 12.50 1.23 -14.03
N ALA A 220 12.97 2.49 -14.15
CA ALA A 220 12.54 3.57 -13.27
C ALA A 220 11.06 3.90 -13.51
N ALA A 221 10.62 3.92 -14.77
CA ALA A 221 9.21 4.10 -15.13
C ALA A 221 8.34 2.97 -14.56
N ALA A 222 8.78 1.71 -14.71
CA ALA A 222 8.06 0.56 -14.17
C ALA A 222 7.91 0.65 -12.63
N SER A 223 8.97 1.08 -11.93
CA SER A 223 8.91 1.29 -10.48
C SER A 223 7.98 2.44 -10.09
N LEU A 224 8.01 3.55 -10.85
CA LEU A 224 7.16 4.72 -10.62
C LEU A 224 5.68 4.38 -10.78
N PHE A 225 5.32 3.78 -11.92
CA PHE A 225 3.92 3.45 -12.22
C PHE A 225 3.44 2.24 -11.41
N GLY A 226 4.30 1.23 -11.17
CA GLY A 226 3.99 0.13 -10.28
C GLY A 226 3.65 0.57 -8.85
N GLY A 227 4.32 1.61 -8.33
CA GLY A 227 4.01 2.20 -7.03
C GLY A 227 2.66 2.94 -6.98
N ARG A 228 2.07 3.29 -8.12
CA ARG A 228 0.76 3.94 -8.24
C ARG A 228 -0.40 2.94 -8.33
N ILE A 229 -0.10 1.66 -8.49
CA ILE A 229 -1.09 0.59 -8.61
C ILE A 229 -1.27 -0.09 -7.26
N SER A 230 -2.48 -0.19 -6.81
CA SER A 230 -2.86 -0.92 -5.59
C SER A 230 -3.88 -2.00 -5.92
N TYR A 231 -3.84 -3.09 -5.15
CA TYR A 231 -4.66 -4.27 -5.37
C TYR A 231 -5.35 -4.63 -4.07
N SER A 232 -6.63 -4.95 -4.16
CA SER A 232 -7.42 -5.42 -3.03
C SER A 232 -8.33 -6.57 -3.45
N THR A 233 -8.62 -7.46 -2.52
CA THR A 233 -9.60 -8.54 -2.70
C THR A 233 -10.84 -8.21 -1.87
N ASN A 234 -12.00 -8.65 -2.33
CA ASN A 234 -13.22 -8.55 -1.55
C ASN A 234 -13.34 -9.81 -0.70
N ASP A 235 -12.98 -9.71 0.59
CA ASP A 235 -12.85 -10.85 1.52
C ASP A 235 -14.20 -11.41 2.00
N GLU A 236 -15.33 -10.81 1.69
CA GLU A 236 -16.59 -11.14 2.37
C GLU A 236 -17.36 -12.34 1.82
N GLU A 237 -17.18 -12.74 0.56
CA GLU A 237 -17.83 -13.95 -0.01
C GLU A 237 -16.99 -14.58 -1.14
N ASN A 238 -16.08 -15.52 -0.81
CA ASN A 238 -15.31 -16.31 -1.79
C ASN A 238 -14.28 -15.58 -2.66
N GLY A 239 -13.58 -14.57 -2.19
CA GLY A 239 -12.25 -14.08 -2.61
C GLY A 239 -11.81 -14.06 -4.10
N ASP A 240 -12.71 -14.34 -5.05
CA ASP A 240 -12.37 -14.53 -6.46
C ASP A 240 -12.36 -13.20 -7.26
N ILE A 241 -12.73 -12.08 -6.62
CA ILE A 241 -12.73 -10.75 -7.27
C ILE A 241 -11.52 -9.97 -6.80
N ILE A 242 -10.72 -9.51 -7.75
CA ILE A 242 -9.60 -8.60 -7.53
C ILE A 242 -10.00 -7.23 -8.04
N ARG A 243 -9.89 -6.22 -7.17
CA ARG A 243 -9.98 -4.81 -7.54
C ARG A 243 -8.56 -4.27 -7.72
N ILE A 244 -8.29 -3.77 -8.90
CA ILE A 244 -7.04 -3.08 -9.25
C ILE A 244 -7.35 -1.59 -9.28
N THR A 245 -6.58 -0.80 -8.55
CA THR A 245 -6.77 0.65 -8.45
C THR A 245 -5.49 1.35 -8.88
N VAL A 246 -5.63 2.35 -9.75
CA VAL A 246 -4.54 3.19 -10.24
C VAL A 246 -4.79 4.64 -9.83
N ASN A 247 -3.76 5.27 -9.26
CA ASN A 247 -3.75 6.68 -8.93
C ASN A 247 -2.86 7.44 -9.91
N ASP A 248 -3.45 8.24 -10.77
CA ASP A 248 -2.69 8.99 -11.78
C ASP A 248 -3.19 10.42 -11.98
N ASN A 249 -2.36 11.25 -12.59
CA ASN A 249 -2.69 12.64 -12.91
C ASN A 249 -3.56 12.78 -14.18
N SER A 250 -3.67 11.71 -14.98
CA SER A 250 -4.54 11.63 -16.15
C SER A 250 -5.50 10.47 -16.01
N ILE A 251 -6.80 10.72 -16.24
CA ILE A 251 -7.86 9.70 -16.23
C ILE A 251 -7.61 8.67 -17.33
N GLU A 252 -7.38 9.14 -18.55
CA GLU A 252 -7.16 8.31 -19.73
C GLU A 252 -5.95 7.39 -19.54
N ARG A 253 -4.83 7.94 -19.03
CA ARG A 253 -3.64 7.13 -18.72
C ARG A 253 -3.90 6.07 -17.66
N ALA A 254 -4.66 6.41 -16.61
CA ALA A 254 -5.02 5.46 -15.58
C ALA A 254 -5.89 4.30 -16.13
N ASP A 255 -6.83 4.62 -17.02
CA ASP A 255 -7.69 3.62 -17.66
C ASP A 255 -6.87 2.72 -18.60
N ASP A 256 -6.00 3.28 -19.43
CA ASP A 256 -5.11 2.54 -20.32
C ASP A 256 -4.15 1.62 -19.55
N ILE A 257 -3.62 2.09 -18.41
CA ILE A 257 -2.78 1.27 -17.53
C ILE A 257 -3.59 0.06 -17.02
N LEU A 258 -4.82 0.25 -16.58
CA LEU A 258 -5.68 -0.84 -16.09
C LEU A 258 -5.98 -1.84 -17.20
N GLU A 259 -6.40 -1.37 -18.39
CA GLU A 259 -6.72 -2.24 -19.52
C GLU A 259 -5.49 -3.03 -20.01
N THR A 260 -4.38 -2.33 -20.21
CA THR A 260 -3.15 -2.96 -20.69
C THR A 260 -2.58 -3.94 -19.67
N LEU A 261 -2.63 -3.61 -18.37
CA LEU A 261 -2.17 -4.49 -17.30
C LEU A 261 -2.98 -5.81 -17.29
N ILE A 262 -4.31 -5.72 -17.42
CA ILE A 262 -5.18 -6.89 -17.48
C ILE A 262 -4.91 -7.70 -18.76
N ALA A 263 -4.70 -7.03 -19.88
CA ALA A 263 -4.39 -7.68 -21.16
C ALA A 263 -3.06 -8.43 -21.09
N VAL A 264 -1.99 -7.77 -20.61
CA VAL A 264 -0.64 -8.37 -20.45
C VAL A 264 -0.70 -9.56 -19.50
N TYR A 265 -1.42 -9.45 -18.39
CA TYR A 265 -1.60 -10.58 -17.47
C TYR A 265 -2.24 -11.78 -18.17
N ASN A 266 -3.34 -11.55 -18.92
CA ASN A 266 -4.05 -12.62 -19.62
C ASN A 266 -3.20 -13.25 -20.73
N GLU A 267 -2.44 -12.45 -21.47
CA GLU A 267 -1.52 -12.93 -22.49
C GLU A 267 -0.40 -13.80 -21.90
N ASN A 268 0.18 -13.35 -20.79
CA ASN A 268 1.21 -14.11 -20.08
C ASN A 268 0.66 -15.44 -19.55
N TRP A 269 -0.56 -15.42 -19.01
CA TRP A 269 -1.25 -16.63 -18.58
C TRP A 269 -1.43 -17.64 -19.72
N VAL A 270 -1.92 -17.19 -20.88
CA VAL A 270 -2.11 -18.04 -22.07
C VAL A 270 -0.76 -18.58 -22.55
N LYS A 271 0.26 -17.74 -22.59
CA LYS A 271 1.63 -18.14 -23.00
C LYS A 271 2.21 -19.22 -22.09
N ASP A 272 2.07 -19.05 -20.76
CA ASP A 272 2.57 -20.03 -19.79
C ASP A 272 1.81 -21.35 -19.88
N LYS A 273 0.49 -21.29 -20.03
CA LYS A 273 -0.35 -22.48 -20.24
C LYS A 273 0.02 -23.23 -21.53
N ASN A 274 0.23 -22.50 -22.62
CA ASN A 274 0.61 -23.09 -23.90
C ASN A 274 2.00 -23.73 -23.82
N LYS A 275 2.95 -23.12 -23.13
CA LYS A 275 4.29 -23.67 -22.92
C LYS A 275 4.25 -24.99 -22.12
N ALA A 276 3.38 -25.09 -21.12
CA ALA A 276 3.18 -26.34 -20.38
C ALA A 276 2.54 -27.41 -21.26
N ALA A 277 1.54 -27.04 -22.10
CA ALA A 277 0.90 -27.97 -23.03
C ALA A 277 1.85 -28.43 -24.13
N GLU A 278 2.74 -27.57 -24.61
CA GLU A 278 3.78 -27.91 -25.60
C GLU A 278 4.74 -28.98 -25.06
N GLY A 279 5.26 -28.79 -23.82
CA GLY A 279 6.09 -29.78 -23.15
C GLY A 279 5.41 -31.15 -23.01
N THR A 280 4.13 -31.14 -22.65
CA THR A 280 3.31 -32.37 -22.58
C THR A 280 3.13 -33.01 -23.95
N GLY A 281 2.90 -32.21 -24.98
CA GLY A 281 2.76 -32.67 -26.37
C GLY A 281 4.01 -33.36 -26.90
N ILE A 282 5.19 -32.79 -26.66
CA ILE A 282 6.47 -33.37 -27.02
C ILE A 282 6.64 -34.76 -26.37
N PHE A 283 6.40 -34.83 -25.06
CA PHE A 283 6.49 -36.11 -24.32
C PHE A 283 5.58 -37.19 -24.88
N ILE A 284 4.30 -36.84 -25.12
CA ILE A 284 3.33 -37.81 -25.64
C ILE A 284 3.73 -38.29 -27.05
N ASN A 285 4.23 -37.40 -27.91
CA ASN A 285 4.64 -37.75 -29.25
C ASN A 285 5.90 -38.68 -29.25
N GLU A 286 6.88 -38.42 -28.39
CA GLU A 286 8.03 -39.30 -28.21
C GLU A 286 7.57 -40.69 -27.75
N ARG A 287 6.68 -40.76 -26.79
CA ARG A 287 6.20 -42.03 -26.27
C ARG A 287 5.34 -42.82 -27.27
N LEU A 288 4.52 -42.13 -28.08
CA LEU A 288 3.79 -42.74 -29.20
C LEU A 288 4.75 -43.36 -30.22
N ALA A 289 5.83 -42.67 -30.56
CA ALA A 289 6.82 -43.18 -31.49
C ALA A 289 7.50 -44.45 -30.98
N ASP A 290 7.84 -44.48 -29.69
CA ASP A 290 8.45 -45.65 -29.05
C ASP A 290 7.50 -46.86 -29.03
N ILE A 291 6.24 -46.67 -28.59
CA ILE A 291 5.27 -47.75 -28.57
C ILE A 291 4.94 -48.25 -29.99
N SER A 292 4.86 -47.35 -30.96
CA SER A 292 4.67 -47.75 -32.36
C SER A 292 5.78 -48.67 -32.88
N LYS A 293 7.06 -48.38 -32.52
CA LYS A 293 8.18 -49.26 -32.85
C LYS A 293 8.07 -50.62 -32.16
N GLU A 294 7.73 -50.63 -30.86
CA GLU A 294 7.53 -51.85 -30.09
C GLU A 294 6.41 -52.73 -30.68
N LEU A 295 5.25 -52.08 -31.05
CA LEU A 295 4.13 -52.77 -31.71
C LEU A 295 4.58 -53.43 -33.04
N ASN A 296 5.27 -52.70 -33.90
CA ASN A 296 5.77 -53.22 -35.17
C ASN A 296 6.69 -54.42 -34.98
N ILE A 297 7.53 -54.41 -33.94
CA ILE A 297 8.43 -55.54 -33.59
C ILE A 297 7.59 -56.74 -33.15
N ILE A 298 6.61 -56.53 -32.29
CA ILE A 298 5.76 -57.60 -31.80
C ILE A 298 4.94 -58.21 -32.93
N GLU A 299 4.34 -57.38 -33.79
CA GLU A 299 3.57 -57.82 -34.98
C GLU A 299 4.41 -58.64 -35.93
N SER A 300 5.65 -58.16 -36.20
CA SER A 300 6.61 -58.87 -37.02
C SER A 300 6.97 -60.25 -36.42
N ASN A 301 7.22 -60.25 -35.10
CA ASN A 301 7.54 -61.51 -34.39
C ASN A 301 6.38 -62.50 -34.42
N ILE A 302 5.12 -62.02 -34.20
CA ILE A 302 3.94 -62.84 -34.27
C ILE A 302 3.72 -63.40 -35.70
N SER A 303 3.90 -62.53 -36.72
CA SER A 303 3.77 -62.95 -38.14
C SER A 303 4.81 -63.99 -38.53
N THR A 304 6.06 -63.76 -38.16
CA THR A 304 7.15 -64.70 -38.44
C THR A 304 6.90 -66.05 -37.72
N TYR A 305 6.53 -66.00 -36.43
CA TYR A 305 6.28 -67.18 -35.66
C TYR A 305 5.09 -68.02 -36.21
N LYS A 306 3.98 -67.35 -36.63
CA LYS A 306 2.84 -67.98 -37.26
C LYS A 306 3.23 -68.61 -38.62
N SER A 307 4.06 -67.95 -39.40
CA SER A 307 4.57 -68.48 -40.67
C SER A 307 5.48 -69.71 -40.52
N ASP A 308 6.41 -69.64 -39.58
CA ASP A 308 7.44 -70.69 -39.39
C ASP A 308 6.88 -71.96 -38.76
N ASN A 309 5.82 -71.86 -37.98
CA ASN A 309 5.28 -73.01 -37.23
C ASN A 309 3.99 -73.59 -37.80
N LEU A 310 3.43 -73.08 -38.89
CA LEU A 310 2.22 -73.61 -39.57
C LEU A 310 1.05 -73.96 -38.58
N LEU A 311 0.71 -73.04 -37.69
CA LEU A 311 -0.21 -73.33 -36.58
C LEU A 311 -1.68 -73.19 -37.01
N PRO A 312 -2.46 -74.32 -37.04
CA PRO A 312 -3.89 -74.26 -37.24
C PRO A 312 -4.65 -74.04 -35.93
N ASP A 313 -5.83 -73.51 -36.06
CA ASP A 313 -6.78 -73.19 -35.00
C ASP A 313 -7.11 -74.39 -34.13
N ALA A 314 -6.73 -74.41 -32.85
CA ALA A 314 -6.94 -75.53 -31.96
C ALA A 314 -7.58 -75.12 -30.60
N THR A 315 -8.85 -75.42 -30.54
CA THR A 315 -9.67 -76.05 -29.51
C THR A 315 -9.95 -75.36 -28.16
N THR A 316 -11.24 -75.40 -27.91
CA THR A 316 -12.07 -74.69 -26.89
C THR A 316 -11.65 -74.79 -25.44
N LYS A 317 -10.89 -75.78 -24.97
CA LYS A 317 -10.46 -75.93 -23.56
C LYS A 317 -9.20 -75.12 -23.21
N ALA A 318 -8.31 -75.02 -24.14
CA ALA A 318 -7.13 -74.14 -24.01
C ALA A 318 -7.58 -72.63 -24.01
N ASN A 319 -8.61 -72.34 -24.83
CA ASN A 319 -9.11 -70.98 -24.92
C ASN A 319 -9.67 -70.37 -23.62
N ILE A 320 -10.29 -71.18 -22.74
CA ILE A 320 -10.83 -70.65 -21.48
C ILE A 320 -9.72 -70.34 -20.48
N GLN A 321 -8.70 -71.17 -20.34
CA GLN A 321 -7.58 -70.92 -19.45
C GLN A 321 -6.64 -69.82 -20.01
N ILE A 322 -6.46 -69.80 -21.33
CA ILE A 322 -5.77 -68.73 -22.05
C ILE A 322 -6.54 -67.41 -21.88
N ALA A 323 -7.86 -67.40 -21.95
CA ALA A 323 -8.68 -66.19 -21.70
C ALA A 323 -8.50 -65.65 -20.27
N LYS A 324 -8.43 -66.56 -19.26
CA LYS A 324 -8.19 -66.15 -17.88
C LYS A 324 -6.80 -65.61 -17.68
N GLU A 325 -5.78 -66.27 -18.25
CA GLU A 325 -4.40 -65.78 -18.19
C GLU A 325 -4.24 -64.48 -19.00
N ASN A 326 -4.96 -64.34 -20.14
CA ASN A 326 -5.05 -63.11 -20.90
C ASN A 326 -5.53 -61.93 -20.07
N ASN A 327 -6.57 -62.15 -19.29
CA ASN A 327 -7.12 -61.12 -18.42
C ASN A 327 -6.14 -60.71 -17.33
N LEU A 328 -5.47 -61.68 -16.69
CA LEU A 328 -4.45 -61.41 -15.67
C LEU A 328 -3.26 -60.67 -16.24
N THR A 329 -2.75 -61.10 -17.39
CA THR A 329 -1.62 -60.45 -18.06
C THR A 329 -1.95 -59.05 -18.50
N LYS A 330 -3.14 -58.81 -19.05
CA LYS A 330 -3.62 -57.47 -19.38
C LYS A 330 -3.61 -56.56 -18.15
N ARG A 331 -4.16 -57.01 -17.03
CA ARG A 331 -4.13 -56.22 -15.77
C ARG A 331 -2.72 -55.96 -15.28
N ILE A 332 -1.82 -56.97 -15.36
CA ILE A 332 -0.41 -56.82 -14.98
C ILE A 332 0.27 -55.75 -15.88
N HIS A 333 0.00 -55.77 -17.17
CA HIS A 333 0.57 -54.82 -18.09
C HIS A 333 0.02 -53.40 -17.90
N ASP A 334 -1.28 -53.26 -17.70
CA ASP A 334 -1.88 -51.98 -17.35
C ASP A 334 -1.18 -51.35 -16.16
N LEU A 335 -0.95 -52.17 -15.11
CA LEU A 335 -0.24 -51.72 -13.90
C LEU A 335 1.26 -51.48 -14.14
N LYS A 336 1.93 -52.28 -14.98
CA LYS A 336 3.34 -52.10 -15.34
C LYS A 336 3.55 -50.81 -16.13
N ASN A 337 2.68 -50.48 -17.04
CA ASN A 337 2.73 -49.23 -17.77
C ASN A 337 2.50 -48.05 -16.83
N GLU A 338 1.56 -48.17 -15.92
CA GLU A 338 1.33 -47.14 -14.90
C GLU A 338 2.56 -46.99 -13.97
N LEU A 339 3.21 -48.11 -13.64
CA LEU A 339 4.47 -48.15 -12.90
C LEU A 339 5.60 -47.40 -13.69
N GLU A 340 5.77 -47.70 -14.98
CA GLU A 340 6.78 -47.09 -15.85
C GLU A 340 6.58 -45.57 -15.98
N VAL A 341 5.34 -45.16 -16.17
CA VAL A 341 4.99 -43.74 -16.18
C VAL A 341 5.32 -43.10 -14.83
N GLY A 342 4.99 -43.74 -13.74
CA GLY A 342 5.31 -43.27 -12.38
C GLY A 342 6.83 -43.20 -12.13
N GLU A 343 7.59 -44.21 -12.57
CA GLU A 343 9.05 -44.21 -12.49
C GLU A 343 9.67 -43.10 -13.33
N PHE A 344 9.14 -42.85 -14.53
CA PHE A 344 9.58 -41.74 -15.39
C PHE A 344 9.34 -40.39 -14.71
N ILE A 345 8.16 -40.19 -14.10
CA ILE A 345 7.86 -38.97 -13.35
C ILE A 345 8.81 -38.83 -12.17
N LEU A 346 9.06 -39.89 -11.43
CA LEU A 346 9.99 -39.89 -10.31
C LEU A 346 11.43 -39.57 -10.77
N ALA A 347 11.87 -40.13 -11.89
CA ALA A 347 13.17 -39.84 -12.51
C ALA A 347 13.26 -38.37 -12.96
N SER A 348 12.21 -37.86 -13.60
CA SER A 348 12.14 -36.46 -14.06
C SER A 348 12.20 -35.47 -12.89
N ILE A 349 11.57 -35.80 -11.76
CA ILE A 349 11.58 -34.96 -10.55
C ILE A 349 12.95 -35.00 -9.86
N ARG A 350 13.63 -36.17 -9.87
CA ARG A 350 14.95 -36.36 -9.26
C ARG A 350 16.10 -35.82 -10.07
N ASP A 351 15.92 -35.64 -11.37
CA ASP A 351 16.95 -35.09 -12.26
C ASP A 351 17.23 -33.62 -11.97
N LYS A 352 18.34 -33.36 -11.29
CA LYS A 352 18.79 -32.01 -10.94
C LYS A 352 19.01 -31.11 -12.15
N ALA A 353 19.33 -31.64 -13.31
CA ALA A 353 19.52 -30.87 -14.54
C ALA A 353 18.18 -30.31 -15.09
N LYS A 354 17.06 -30.95 -14.72
CA LYS A 354 15.71 -30.57 -15.11
C LYS A 354 14.90 -29.95 -13.97
N SER A 355 15.52 -29.69 -12.82
CA SER A 355 14.82 -29.23 -11.60
C SER A 355 14.09 -27.92 -11.74
N ASN A 356 14.41 -27.15 -12.81
CA ASN A 356 13.74 -25.89 -13.12
C ASN A 356 12.72 -25.99 -14.27
N ASN A 357 12.38 -27.20 -14.71
CA ASN A 357 11.41 -27.43 -15.76
C ASN A 357 10.03 -27.78 -15.16
N LEU A 358 8.99 -27.47 -15.94
CA LEU A 358 7.63 -27.87 -15.63
C LEU A 358 7.50 -29.39 -15.77
N LEU A 359 6.75 -29.99 -14.87
CA LEU A 359 6.42 -31.41 -14.94
C LEU A 359 5.26 -31.63 -15.91
N PRO A 360 5.20 -32.77 -16.61
CA PRO A 360 4.10 -33.07 -17.52
C PRO A 360 2.74 -33.01 -16.81
N ILE A 361 1.84 -32.20 -17.32
CA ILE A 361 0.43 -32.15 -16.87
C ILE A 361 -0.29 -33.26 -17.60
N ASN A 362 -1.15 -34.01 -16.93
CA ASN A 362 -1.78 -35.23 -17.44
C ASN A 362 -0.78 -36.39 -17.62
N SER A 363 -0.09 -36.71 -16.56
CA SER A 363 0.94 -37.75 -16.52
C SER A 363 0.48 -39.15 -16.93
N GLY A 364 -0.82 -39.39 -17.10
CA GLY A 364 -1.36 -40.73 -17.37
C GLY A 364 -1.54 -41.60 -16.14
N LEU A 365 -1.09 -41.14 -14.97
CA LEU A 365 -1.32 -41.84 -13.72
C LEU A 365 -2.78 -41.73 -13.30
N ARG A 366 -3.38 -42.85 -12.85
CA ARG A 366 -4.75 -42.87 -12.31
C ARG A 366 -4.84 -42.25 -10.92
N SER A 367 -3.75 -41.84 -10.31
CA SER A 367 -3.72 -41.18 -9.01
C SER A 367 -4.00 -39.67 -9.15
N MET A 368 -5.22 -39.30 -8.80
CA MET A 368 -5.66 -37.88 -8.80
C MET A 368 -4.82 -37.01 -7.87
N ASN A 369 -4.41 -37.55 -6.73
CA ASN A 369 -3.58 -36.82 -5.77
C ASN A 369 -2.22 -36.42 -6.38
N ILE A 370 -1.56 -37.31 -7.10
CA ILE A 370 -0.28 -37.03 -7.74
C ILE A 370 -0.45 -35.98 -8.84
N ASN A 371 -1.51 -36.09 -9.66
CA ASN A 371 -1.80 -35.11 -10.72
C ASN A 371 -2.06 -33.71 -10.14
N THR A 372 -2.78 -33.63 -9.04
CA THR A 372 -3.03 -32.36 -8.31
C THR A 372 -1.73 -31.77 -7.76
N GLN A 373 -0.88 -32.60 -7.16
CA GLN A 373 0.43 -32.16 -6.65
C GLN A 373 1.35 -31.68 -7.78
N ILE A 374 1.35 -32.35 -8.94
CA ILE A 374 2.08 -31.94 -10.13
C ILE A 374 1.58 -30.59 -10.64
N ALA A 375 0.25 -30.39 -10.68
CA ALA A 375 -0.33 -29.11 -11.07
C ALA A 375 0.08 -27.98 -10.10
N SER A 376 0.05 -28.25 -8.80
CA SER A 376 0.51 -27.31 -7.78
C SER A 376 2.00 -26.96 -7.91
N TYR A 377 2.84 -27.95 -8.17
CA TYR A 377 4.26 -27.76 -8.45
C TYR A 377 4.48 -26.87 -9.67
N ASN A 378 3.78 -27.17 -10.77
CA ASN A 378 3.92 -26.40 -12.01
C ASN A 378 3.47 -24.94 -11.79
N THR A 379 2.38 -24.71 -11.05
CA THR A 379 1.92 -23.38 -10.70
C THR A 379 2.99 -22.63 -9.88
N ALA A 380 3.50 -23.26 -8.84
CA ALA A 380 4.55 -22.68 -8.01
C ALA A 380 5.87 -22.44 -8.80
N MET A 381 6.19 -23.32 -9.74
CA MET A 381 7.37 -23.18 -10.61
C MET A 381 7.23 -21.98 -11.58
N ILE A 382 6.07 -21.81 -12.17
CA ILE A 382 5.75 -20.66 -13.03
C ILE A 382 5.89 -19.37 -12.21
N GLU A 383 5.32 -19.35 -11.01
CA GLU A 383 5.37 -18.20 -10.10
C GLU A 383 6.83 -17.87 -9.68
N ARG A 384 7.62 -18.89 -9.34
CA ARG A 384 9.04 -18.75 -9.05
C ARG A 384 9.81 -18.17 -10.24
N ASN A 385 9.61 -18.70 -11.45
CA ASN A 385 10.28 -18.22 -12.66
C ASN A 385 9.90 -16.77 -12.98
N ASN A 386 8.64 -16.43 -12.72
CA ASN A 386 8.14 -15.05 -12.78
C ASN A 386 8.82 -14.16 -11.73
N LEU A 387 9.06 -14.61 -10.53
CA LEU A 387 9.79 -13.88 -9.49
C LEU A 387 11.29 -13.71 -9.85
N ILE A 388 11.92 -14.73 -10.40
CA ILE A 388 13.35 -14.68 -10.81
C ILE A 388 13.56 -13.75 -11.99
N SER A 389 12.66 -13.76 -12.99
CA SER A 389 12.78 -12.84 -14.14
C SER A 389 12.72 -11.36 -13.73
N LYS A 390 12.30 -11.09 -12.51
CA LYS A 390 11.94 -9.79 -11.96
C LYS A 390 12.80 -9.35 -10.78
N SER A 391 13.54 -10.27 -10.18
CA SER A 391 14.39 -10.02 -9.03
C SER A 391 15.66 -10.88 -9.09
N SER A 392 16.60 -10.60 -8.22
CA SER A 392 17.78 -11.45 -8.06
C SER A 392 17.41 -12.80 -7.43
N ALA A 393 18.10 -13.86 -7.81
CA ALA A 393 17.98 -15.19 -7.19
C ALA A 393 18.19 -15.18 -5.64
N ASN A 394 18.77 -14.11 -5.09
CA ASN A 394 18.97 -13.91 -3.66
C ASN A 394 17.78 -13.24 -2.94
N ASN A 395 16.72 -12.89 -3.65
CA ASN A 395 15.52 -12.29 -3.04
C ASN A 395 14.90 -13.29 -2.05
N PRO A 396 14.55 -12.84 -0.81
CA PRO A 396 13.88 -13.69 0.18
C PRO A 396 12.63 -14.38 -0.35
N ALA A 397 11.80 -13.70 -1.15
CA ALA A 397 10.60 -14.27 -1.76
C ALA A 397 10.90 -15.41 -2.75
N VAL A 398 12.04 -15.36 -3.47
CA VAL A 398 12.49 -16.45 -4.34
C VAL A 398 12.95 -17.63 -3.50
N LYS A 399 13.66 -17.38 -2.39
CA LYS A 399 14.10 -18.44 -1.46
C LYS A 399 12.92 -19.12 -0.77
N ASP A 400 11.91 -18.37 -0.37
CA ASP A 400 10.69 -18.92 0.22
C ASP A 400 9.94 -19.78 -0.80
N MET A 401 9.89 -19.36 -2.04
CA MET A 401 9.31 -20.14 -3.13
C MET A 401 10.14 -21.40 -3.43
N ASP A 402 11.47 -21.33 -3.36
CA ASP A 402 12.34 -22.51 -3.51
C ASP A 402 12.12 -23.52 -2.36
N ILE A 403 11.89 -23.06 -1.14
CA ILE A 403 11.51 -23.89 0.00
C ILE A 403 10.15 -24.56 -0.26
N THR A 404 9.18 -23.78 -0.72
CA THR A 404 7.84 -24.29 -1.05
C THR A 404 7.91 -25.33 -2.16
N LEU A 405 8.62 -25.04 -3.24
CA LEU A 405 8.85 -25.98 -4.35
C LEU A 405 9.54 -27.24 -3.89
N SER A 406 10.57 -27.14 -3.05
CA SER A 406 11.26 -28.31 -2.50
C SER A 406 10.35 -29.17 -1.62
N SER A 407 9.47 -28.54 -0.85
CA SER A 407 8.45 -29.22 -0.03
C SER A 407 7.42 -29.95 -0.90
N ILE A 408 6.87 -29.26 -1.93
CA ILE A 408 5.93 -29.89 -2.87
C ILE A 408 6.63 -31.03 -3.62
N GLN A 409 7.87 -30.82 -4.07
CA GLN A 409 8.68 -31.85 -4.73
C GLN A 409 8.88 -33.08 -3.84
N ALA A 410 9.25 -32.87 -2.57
CA ALA A 410 9.38 -33.97 -1.60
C ALA A 410 8.06 -34.71 -1.40
N SER A 411 6.93 -33.97 -1.33
CA SER A 411 5.59 -34.55 -1.22
C SER A 411 5.23 -35.37 -2.46
N ILE A 412 5.52 -34.88 -3.68
CA ILE A 412 5.29 -35.59 -4.92
C ILE A 412 6.14 -36.87 -4.94
N ILE A 413 7.44 -36.77 -4.61
CA ILE A 413 8.34 -37.93 -4.55
C ILE A 413 7.77 -39.01 -3.61
N SER A 414 7.39 -38.60 -2.39
CA SER A 414 6.82 -39.52 -1.40
C SER A 414 5.52 -40.16 -1.88
N SER A 415 4.62 -39.36 -2.48
CA SER A 415 3.33 -39.84 -3.02
C SER A 415 3.55 -40.79 -4.19
N VAL A 416 4.43 -40.48 -5.11
CA VAL A 416 4.78 -41.32 -6.26
C VAL A 416 5.45 -42.62 -5.77
N GLU A 417 6.41 -42.55 -4.86
CA GLU A 417 7.06 -43.75 -4.31
C GLU A 417 6.08 -44.67 -3.61
N THR A 418 5.15 -44.10 -2.84
CA THR A 418 4.09 -44.87 -2.18
C THR A 418 3.18 -45.52 -3.21
N TYR A 419 2.80 -44.77 -4.23
CA TYR A 419 1.99 -45.27 -5.34
C TYR A 419 2.71 -46.41 -6.10
N LEU A 420 3.99 -46.21 -6.44
CA LEU A 420 4.82 -47.23 -7.08
C LEU A 420 4.95 -48.52 -6.23
N ARG A 421 5.08 -48.38 -4.89
CA ARG A 421 5.08 -49.55 -4.00
C ARG A 421 3.75 -50.30 -4.06
N THR A 422 2.63 -49.57 -4.07
CA THR A 422 1.29 -50.16 -4.20
C THR A 422 1.14 -50.88 -5.54
N LEU A 423 1.53 -50.27 -6.64
CA LEU A 423 1.51 -50.89 -7.96
C LEU A 423 2.37 -52.13 -8.03
N ARG A 424 3.60 -52.07 -7.50
CA ARG A 424 4.50 -53.25 -7.43
C ARG A 424 3.88 -54.39 -6.62
N SER A 425 3.23 -54.10 -5.50
CA SER A 425 2.54 -55.08 -4.68
C SER A 425 1.38 -55.73 -5.43
N GLN A 426 0.57 -54.94 -6.14
CA GLN A 426 -0.52 -55.41 -6.97
C GLN A 426 -0.03 -56.30 -8.13
N ILE A 427 1.01 -55.84 -8.81
CA ILE A 427 1.67 -56.59 -9.89
C ILE A 427 2.17 -57.93 -9.36
N ALA A 428 2.88 -57.96 -8.22
CA ALA A 428 3.39 -59.17 -7.63
C ALA A 428 2.28 -60.17 -7.20
N SER A 429 1.14 -59.66 -6.76
CA SER A 429 -0.03 -60.48 -6.45
C SER A 429 -0.62 -61.12 -7.70
N LEU A 430 -0.84 -60.33 -8.76
CA LEU A 430 -1.37 -60.82 -10.03
C LEU A 430 -0.38 -61.77 -10.75
N GLU A 431 0.90 -61.52 -10.66
CA GLU A 431 1.94 -62.40 -11.19
C GLU A 431 1.94 -63.76 -10.51
N ARG A 432 1.75 -63.82 -9.20
CA ARG A 432 1.57 -65.12 -8.47
C ARG A 432 0.33 -65.88 -8.95
N GLU A 433 -0.80 -65.17 -9.11
CA GLU A 433 -2.03 -65.81 -9.63
C GLU A 433 -1.79 -66.29 -11.07
N ARG A 434 -1.12 -65.52 -11.91
CA ARG A 434 -0.77 -65.89 -13.28
C ARG A 434 0.12 -67.14 -13.34
N ILE A 435 1.13 -67.23 -12.45
CA ILE A 435 2.02 -68.42 -12.35
C ILE A 435 1.20 -69.67 -12.04
N ASN A 436 0.21 -69.59 -11.15
CA ASN A 436 -0.68 -70.73 -10.85
C ASN A 436 -1.49 -71.13 -12.08
N VAL A 437 -2.04 -70.17 -12.82
CA VAL A 437 -2.78 -70.47 -14.08
C VAL A 437 -1.86 -71.02 -15.15
N GLN A 438 -0.63 -70.51 -15.25
CA GLN A 438 0.40 -71.03 -16.19
C GLN A 438 0.83 -72.46 -15.84
N GLY A 439 0.86 -72.83 -14.55
CA GLY A 439 1.12 -74.23 -14.15
C GLY A 439 0.06 -75.21 -14.63
N GLU A 440 -1.18 -74.74 -14.80
CA GLU A 440 -2.26 -75.52 -15.41
C GLU A 440 -2.15 -75.57 -16.95
N ILE A 441 -1.65 -74.49 -17.58
CA ILE A 441 -1.44 -74.38 -19.03
C ILE A 441 -0.20 -75.12 -19.48
N ALA A 442 0.79 -75.35 -18.61
CA ALA A 442 2.08 -76.01 -18.93
C ALA A 442 1.95 -77.49 -19.43
N ARG A 443 0.73 -78.01 -19.48
CA ARG A 443 0.41 -79.26 -20.18
C ARG A 443 0.07 -79.06 -21.66
N THR A 444 0.12 -77.79 -22.20
CA THR A 444 -0.18 -77.47 -23.60
C THR A 444 1.14 -77.16 -24.32
N PRO A 445 1.25 -77.44 -25.61
CA PRO A 445 2.52 -77.30 -26.34
C PRO A 445 3.11 -75.88 -26.21
N GLU A 446 4.42 -75.76 -25.98
CA GLU A 446 5.20 -74.49 -25.81
C GLU A 446 4.89 -73.43 -26.87
N GLN A 447 4.57 -73.88 -28.07
CA GLN A 447 4.26 -73.04 -29.23
C GLN A 447 3.01 -72.17 -29.05
N PHE A 448 1.95 -72.72 -28.43
CA PHE A 448 0.73 -71.96 -28.19
C PHE A 448 0.87 -70.94 -27.05
N THR A 449 1.71 -71.26 -26.07
CA THR A 449 1.94 -70.36 -24.93
C THR A 449 2.71 -69.11 -25.36
N TYR A 450 3.72 -69.26 -26.24
CA TYR A 450 4.47 -68.15 -26.79
C TYR A 450 3.55 -67.20 -27.63
N LEU A 451 2.77 -67.78 -28.56
CA LEU A 451 1.88 -66.99 -29.41
C LEU A 451 0.83 -66.22 -28.59
N ALA A 452 0.19 -66.88 -27.63
CA ALA A 452 -0.77 -66.26 -26.75
C ALA A 452 -0.13 -65.17 -25.88
N SER A 453 1.13 -65.30 -25.46
CA SER A 453 1.82 -64.23 -24.73
C SER A 453 2.17 -63.04 -25.62
N ALA A 454 2.59 -63.28 -26.86
CA ALA A 454 2.90 -62.22 -27.82
C ALA A 454 1.66 -61.45 -28.29
N GLU A 455 0.54 -62.16 -28.56
CA GLU A 455 -0.73 -61.53 -28.92
C GLU A 455 -1.30 -60.68 -27.74
N ARG A 456 -1.09 -61.10 -26.53
CA ARG A 456 -1.42 -60.28 -25.35
C ARG A 456 -0.60 -59.04 -25.23
N GLU A 457 0.73 -59.18 -25.43
CA GLU A 457 1.61 -58.02 -25.40
C GLU A 457 1.24 -56.99 -26.47
N GLN A 458 0.90 -57.47 -27.69
CA GLN A 458 0.37 -56.65 -28.76
C GLN A 458 -0.89 -55.92 -28.32
N GLU A 459 -1.94 -56.62 -27.81
CA GLU A 459 -3.20 -56.02 -27.39
C GLU A 459 -2.99 -54.91 -26.33
N ILE A 460 -2.07 -55.12 -25.43
CA ILE A 460 -1.75 -54.18 -24.38
C ILE A 460 -1.06 -52.94 -24.93
N LYS A 461 -0.04 -53.11 -25.77
CA LYS A 461 0.65 -51.99 -26.41
C LYS A 461 -0.31 -51.19 -27.31
N GLU A 462 -1.22 -51.85 -28.00
CA GLU A 462 -2.26 -51.20 -28.80
C GLU A 462 -3.16 -50.33 -27.97
N LYS A 463 -3.61 -50.83 -26.80
CA LYS A 463 -4.44 -50.02 -25.87
C LYS A 463 -3.70 -48.83 -25.32
N ILE A 464 -2.40 -48.94 -25.02
CA ILE A 464 -1.60 -47.80 -24.58
C ILE A 464 -1.44 -46.81 -25.71
N TYR A 465 -1.19 -47.26 -26.92
CA TYR A 465 -1.11 -46.41 -28.11
C TYR A 465 -2.39 -45.59 -28.29
N LEU A 466 -3.56 -46.25 -28.24
CA LEU A 466 -4.84 -45.57 -28.33
C LEU A 466 -5.09 -44.58 -27.20
N PHE A 467 -4.71 -44.95 -25.96
CA PHE A 467 -4.80 -44.05 -24.81
C PHE A 467 -3.92 -42.79 -24.98
N LEU A 468 -2.68 -42.96 -25.44
CA LEU A 468 -1.79 -41.82 -25.69
C LEU A 468 -2.29 -40.96 -26.84
N LEU A 469 -2.87 -41.53 -27.89
CA LEU A 469 -3.54 -40.78 -28.94
C LEU A 469 -4.66 -39.91 -28.39
N GLN A 470 -5.52 -40.49 -27.55
CA GLN A 470 -6.58 -39.73 -26.87
C GLN A 470 -5.98 -38.59 -26.04
N LYS A 471 -4.93 -38.84 -25.29
CA LYS A 471 -4.25 -37.80 -24.47
C LYS A 471 -3.59 -36.73 -25.33
N ARG A 472 -3.06 -37.07 -26.49
CA ARG A 472 -2.55 -36.09 -27.45
C ARG A 472 -3.67 -35.15 -27.93
N GLU A 473 -4.81 -35.71 -28.34
CA GLU A 473 -5.96 -34.91 -28.77
C GLU A 473 -6.52 -34.02 -27.66
N GLU A 474 -6.65 -34.55 -26.43
CA GLU A 474 -7.05 -33.76 -25.25
C GLU A 474 -6.10 -32.59 -24.99
N ASN A 475 -4.78 -32.82 -25.10
CA ASN A 475 -3.76 -31.80 -24.92
C ASN A 475 -3.83 -30.71 -26.02
N GLN A 476 -4.01 -31.11 -27.28
CA GLN A 476 -4.18 -30.17 -28.41
C GLN A 476 -5.46 -29.34 -28.25
N LEU A 477 -6.57 -29.95 -27.83
CA LEU A 477 -7.81 -29.23 -27.51
C LEU A 477 -7.59 -28.23 -26.37
N SER A 478 -6.89 -28.62 -25.31
CA SER A 478 -6.58 -27.71 -24.19
C SER A 478 -5.73 -26.53 -24.63
N GLN A 479 -4.80 -26.72 -25.56
CA GLN A 479 -4.00 -25.66 -26.15
C GLN A 479 -4.84 -24.73 -27.04
N ALA A 480 -5.68 -25.31 -27.93
CA ALA A 480 -6.52 -24.55 -28.85
C ALA A 480 -7.58 -23.69 -28.13
N PHE A 481 -8.13 -24.19 -27.02
CA PHE A 481 -9.14 -23.51 -26.22
C PHE A 481 -8.60 -22.83 -24.97
N SER A 482 -7.37 -22.29 -25.02
CA SER A 482 -6.81 -21.51 -23.92
C SER A 482 -7.56 -20.20 -23.75
N ALA A 483 -8.60 -20.23 -22.89
CA ALA A 483 -9.35 -19.03 -22.51
C ALA A 483 -8.58 -18.21 -21.47
N TYR A 484 -8.83 -16.90 -21.48
CA TYR A 484 -8.31 -16.00 -20.44
C TYR A 484 -8.76 -16.43 -19.05
N LYS A 485 -7.85 -16.32 -18.07
CA LYS A 485 -8.11 -16.67 -16.68
C LYS A 485 -9.03 -15.67 -16.00
N THR A 486 -9.00 -14.41 -16.44
CA THR A 486 -9.82 -13.36 -15.87
C THR A 486 -11.03 -13.03 -16.72
N ARG A 487 -12.09 -12.58 -16.05
CA ARG A 487 -13.25 -11.93 -16.68
C ARG A 487 -13.38 -10.53 -16.07
N ILE A 488 -13.40 -9.52 -16.89
CA ILE A 488 -13.68 -8.16 -16.46
C ILE A 488 -15.13 -8.10 -15.97
N VAL A 489 -15.32 -7.75 -14.70
CA VAL A 489 -16.63 -7.53 -14.05
C VAL A 489 -17.01 -6.07 -14.20
N SER A 490 -16.05 -5.18 -13.86
CA SER A 490 -16.20 -3.75 -14.05
C SER A 490 -15.00 -3.25 -14.88
N PRO A 491 -15.24 -2.65 -16.05
CA PRO A 491 -14.19 -2.01 -16.81
C PRO A 491 -13.60 -0.84 -16.02
N PRO A 492 -12.46 -0.25 -16.45
CA PRO A 492 -11.90 0.92 -15.82
C PRO A 492 -12.94 2.00 -15.58
N SER A 493 -13.14 2.36 -14.32
CA SER A 493 -14.19 3.28 -13.87
C SER A 493 -13.73 4.05 -12.63
N GLY A 494 -14.40 5.13 -12.29
CA GLY A 494 -14.11 5.95 -11.12
C GLY A 494 -14.60 7.37 -11.29
N ASP A 495 -14.44 8.17 -10.25
CA ASP A 495 -14.90 9.55 -10.28
C ASP A 495 -14.08 10.41 -11.25
N LEU A 496 -14.76 11.32 -11.94
CA LEU A 496 -14.14 12.33 -12.79
C LEU A 496 -13.55 13.48 -11.94
N THR A 497 -13.86 13.53 -10.65
CA THR A 497 -13.30 14.52 -9.73
C THR A 497 -12.01 14.00 -9.11
N PRO A 498 -10.97 14.87 -8.97
CA PRO A 498 -9.71 14.43 -8.38
C PRO A 498 -9.89 14.00 -6.92
N THR A 499 -9.32 12.86 -6.57
CA THR A 499 -9.32 12.31 -5.21
C THR A 499 -8.28 12.98 -4.31
N SER A 500 -7.20 13.51 -4.89
CA SER A 500 -6.17 14.26 -4.18
C SER A 500 -5.84 15.55 -4.95
N PRO A 501 -5.60 16.67 -4.25
CA PRO A 501 -5.76 16.88 -2.80
C PRO A 501 -7.24 16.91 -2.37
N GLU A 502 -7.55 16.27 -1.25
CA GLU A 502 -8.90 16.28 -0.66
C GLU A 502 -9.25 17.68 -0.13
N LYS A 503 -9.79 18.54 -0.99
CA LYS A 503 -10.07 19.96 -0.68
C LYS A 503 -10.84 20.15 0.63
N LYS A 504 -11.87 19.34 0.86
CA LYS A 504 -12.71 19.43 2.08
C LYS A 504 -11.89 19.07 3.34
N LYS A 505 -11.14 17.99 3.34
CA LYS A 505 -10.30 17.59 4.49
C LYS A 505 -9.16 18.58 4.72
N ALA A 506 -8.51 19.05 3.64
CA ALA A 506 -7.44 20.03 3.76
C ALA A 506 -7.92 21.33 4.40
N ILE A 507 -9.08 21.87 3.97
CA ILE A 507 -9.67 23.08 4.53
C ILE A 507 -10.11 22.86 5.98
N THR A 508 -10.75 21.72 6.31
CA THR A 508 -11.15 21.42 7.69
C THR A 508 -9.94 21.29 8.62
N ASN A 509 -8.88 20.63 8.17
CA ASN A 509 -7.64 20.52 8.93
C ASN A 509 -6.96 21.87 9.13
N ALA A 510 -6.96 22.74 8.10
CA ALA A 510 -6.44 24.11 8.21
C ALA A 510 -7.21 24.94 9.26
N LEU A 511 -8.53 24.80 9.27
CA LEU A 511 -9.40 25.49 10.21
C LEU A 511 -9.18 25.00 11.65
N LEU A 512 -9.06 23.66 11.82
CA LEU A 512 -8.73 23.06 13.12
C LEU A 512 -7.36 23.52 13.62
N LEU A 513 -6.33 23.50 12.78
CA LEU A 513 -5.00 23.97 13.14
C LEU A 513 -4.97 25.47 13.43
N GLY A 514 -5.71 26.26 12.65
CA GLY A 514 -5.86 27.70 12.84
C GLY A 514 -6.50 28.07 14.18
N ILE A 515 -7.37 27.20 14.74
CA ILE A 515 -7.96 27.37 16.06
C ILE A 515 -7.06 26.77 17.16
N LEU A 516 -6.48 25.61 16.93
CA LEU A 516 -5.75 24.85 17.94
C LEU A 516 -4.40 25.49 18.28
N ILE A 517 -3.65 25.98 17.28
CA ILE A 517 -2.35 26.60 17.51
C ILE A 517 -2.43 27.81 18.44
N PRO A 518 -3.25 28.85 18.13
CA PRO A 518 -3.36 30.02 19.03
C PRO A 518 -3.97 29.64 20.39
N GLY A 519 -4.88 28.66 20.42
CA GLY A 519 -5.43 28.14 21.67
C GLY A 519 -4.35 27.56 22.57
N ILE A 520 -3.50 26.68 22.06
CA ILE A 520 -2.36 26.11 22.81
C ILE A 520 -1.40 27.20 23.27
N VAL A 521 -1.03 28.12 22.36
CA VAL A 521 -0.12 29.22 22.71
C VAL A 521 -0.66 30.09 23.82
N LEU A 522 -1.96 30.44 23.77
CA LEU A 522 -2.62 31.23 24.80
C LEU A 522 -2.69 30.48 26.13
N VAL A 523 -3.07 29.20 26.12
CA VAL A 523 -3.11 28.38 27.34
C VAL A 523 -1.72 28.23 27.95
N VAL A 524 -0.69 27.94 27.17
CA VAL A 524 0.70 27.83 27.66
C VAL A 524 1.18 29.16 28.24
N LYS A 525 0.90 30.27 27.55
CA LYS A 525 1.23 31.63 28.02
C LYS A 525 0.52 31.94 29.33
N GLU A 526 -0.72 31.52 29.45
CA GLU A 526 -1.55 31.73 30.62
C GLU A 526 -1.09 30.88 31.80
N LEU A 527 -0.80 29.61 31.58
CA LEU A 527 -0.21 28.71 32.60
C LEU A 527 1.18 29.18 33.07
N SER A 528 1.91 29.88 32.21
CA SER A 528 3.21 30.46 32.53
C SER A 528 3.11 31.81 33.25
N ASN A 529 1.90 32.36 33.38
CA ASN A 529 1.68 33.65 34.00
C ASN A 529 1.60 33.51 35.53
N THR A 530 2.61 34.00 36.21
CA THR A 530 2.76 33.92 37.68
C THR A 530 2.16 35.12 38.41
N LYS A 531 1.43 35.99 37.71
CA LYS A 531 0.83 37.19 38.33
C LYS A 531 -0.46 36.86 39.05
N VAL A 532 -0.60 37.33 40.28
CA VAL A 532 -1.85 37.27 41.04
C VAL A 532 -2.91 38.14 40.39
N ARG A 533 -4.09 37.59 40.13
CA ARG A 533 -5.22 38.28 39.49
C ARG A 533 -6.44 38.44 40.34
N GLY A 534 -6.57 37.61 41.37
CA GLY A 534 -7.72 37.66 42.26
C GLY A 534 -7.54 36.74 43.45
N ARG A 535 -8.61 36.69 44.22
CA ARG A 535 -8.63 35.93 45.49
C ARG A 535 -8.37 34.44 45.32
N LYS A 536 -8.80 33.84 44.25
CA LYS A 536 -8.58 32.41 43.93
C LYS A 536 -7.08 32.04 43.85
N ASP A 537 -6.27 32.93 43.34
CA ASP A 537 -4.83 32.69 43.21
C ASP A 537 -4.11 32.66 44.57
N LEU A 538 -4.79 33.19 45.63
CA LEU A 538 -4.29 33.32 46.97
C LEU A 538 -4.94 32.32 47.94
N GLU A 539 -5.87 31.48 47.54
CA GLU A 539 -6.57 30.51 48.40
C GLU A 539 -5.63 29.53 49.12
N ASN A 540 -4.48 29.24 48.50
CA ASN A 540 -3.49 28.31 49.06
C ASN A 540 -2.52 28.99 50.07
N LEU A 541 -2.70 30.30 50.37
CA LEU A 541 -1.88 30.97 51.36
C LEU A 541 -2.40 30.66 52.75
N THR A 542 -1.47 30.46 53.70
CA THR A 542 -1.75 30.20 55.10
C THR A 542 -2.21 31.44 55.88
N VAL A 543 -2.12 32.63 55.24
CA VAL A 543 -2.49 33.89 55.82
C VAL A 543 -3.87 34.34 55.34
N PRO A 544 -4.73 34.91 56.20
CA PRO A 544 -6.06 35.34 55.80
C PRO A 544 -6.00 36.56 54.88
N ILE A 545 -6.84 36.54 53.83
CA ILE A 545 -7.03 37.67 52.92
C ILE A 545 -8.02 38.61 53.59
N ILE A 546 -7.60 39.79 53.96
CA ILE A 546 -8.43 40.76 54.71
C ILE A 546 -9.20 41.74 53.82
N GLY A 547 -8.80 41.89 52.55
CA GLY A 547 -9.49 42.75 51.61
C GLY A 547 -8.86 42.78 50.22
N GLU A 548 -9.66 43.14 49.27
CA GLU A 548 -9.24 43.39 47.89
C GLU A 548 -9.57 44.84 47.53
N ILE A 549 -8.57 45.57 47.08
CA ILE A 549 -8.74 46.96 46.68
C ILE A 549 -8.65 47.02 45.16
N PRO A 550 -9.73 47.40 44.45
CA PRO A 550 -9.72 47.49 43.02
C PRO A 550 -8.72 48.54 42.52
N LEU A 551 -8.12 48.27 41.37
CA LEU A 551 -7.22 49.22 40.77
C LEU A 551 -7.96 50.51 40.44
N VAL A 552 -7.51 51.61 41.05
CA VAL A 552 -8.04 52.93 40.71
C VAL A 552 -7.63 53.23 39.28
N ASP A 553 -8.60 53.23 38.35
CA ASP A 553 -8.36 53.63 36.97
C ASP A 553 -8.10 55.15 36.97
N SER A 554 -6.93 55.52 37.47
CA SER A 554 -6.52 56.89 37.38
C SER A 554 -6.41 57.23 35.90
N LYS A 555 -7.01 58.32 35.46
CA LYS A 555 -6.68 59.02 34.21
C LYS A 555 -5.20 59.36 34.12
N ALA A 556 -4.38 58.81 34.94
CA ALA A 556 -2.95 58.87 35.16
C ALA A 556 -2.09 58.13 34.15
N LYS A 557 -2.67 57.54 33.06
CA LYS A 557 -1.85 57.26 31.90
C LYS A 557 -1.20 58.50 31.27
N LYS A 558 -1.73 59.69 31.57
CA LYS A 558 -1.09 60.97 31.23
C LYS A 558 -0.12 61.48 32.30
N ALA A 559 -0.29 61.15 33.57
CA ALA A 559 0.61 61.61 34.64
C ALA A 559 1.95 60.82 34.77
N LYS A 560 2.05 59.65 34.18
CA LYS A 560 3.31 58.86 34.09
C LYS A 560 4.43 59.58 33.31
N ARG A 561 4.05 60.64 32.57
CA ARG A 561 5.03 61.47 31.78
C ARG A 561 5.64 62.61 32.58
N THR A 562 5.14 62.95 33.76
CA THR A 562 5.58 64.13 34.52
C THR A 562 6.24 63.83 35.86
N GLY A 563 6.47 62.56 36.20
CA GLY A 563 7.32 62.14 37.33
C GLY A 563 6.84 62.51 38.76
N LYS A 564 5.65 63.12 38.90
CA LYS A 564 5.05 63.40 40.21
C LYS A 564 3.84 62.53 40.44
N GLU A 565 4.06 61.40 41.15
CA GLU A 565 2.95 60.62 41.69
C GLU A 565 2.20 61.43 42.74
N LYS A 566 1.04 61.93 42.36
CA LYS A 566 0.14 62.59 43.31
C LYS A 566 -0.58 61.50 44.11
N LEU A 567 -0.29 61.38 45.40
CA LEU A 567 -0.99 60.50 46.32
C LEU A 567 -2.49 60.82 46.23
N THR A 568 -3.33 59.84 45.90
CA THR A 568 -4.75 60.09 45.69
C THR A 568 -5.51 59.67 46.94
N ILE A 569 -6.21 60.61 47.56
CA ILE A 569 -7.21 60.29 48.57
C ILE A 569 -8.42 59.76 47.81
N ALA A 570 -8.76 58.52 48.02
CA ALA A 570 -9.83 57.83 47.31
C ALA A 570 -11.07 57.53 48.21
N VAL A 571 -10.86 57.68 49.51
CA VAL A 571 -11.91 57.51 50.52
C VAL A 571 -12.43 58.85 50.97
N GLU A 572 -13.72 59.08 50.79
CA GLU A 572 -14.42 60.32 51.12
C GLU A 572 -15.69 59.96 51.94
N GLU A 573 -16.06 60.87 52.87
CA GLU A 573 -17.20 60.69 53.69
C GLU A 573 -18.49 60.77 52.84
N GLY A 574 -19.41 59.79 52.98
CA GLY A 574 -20.71 59.72 52.24
C GLY A 574 -20.56 59.21 50.81
N SER A 575 -19.40 59.01 50.25
CA SER A 575 -19.17 58.45 48.89
C SER A 575 -19.52 56.96 48.83
N ARG A 576 -20.21 56.57 47.76
CA ARG A 576 -20.61 55.18 47.48
C ARG A 576 -19.80 54.55 46.31
N ASN A 577 -18.62 55.07 46.04
CA ASN A 577 -17.80 54.49 44.99
C ASN A 577 -17.23 53.13 45.42
N ILE A 578 -16.86 52.28 44.44
CA ILE A 578 -16.38 50.92 44.67
C ILE A 578 -15.13 50.89 45.54
N ILE A 579 -14.28 51.90 45.46
CA ILE A 579 -13.04 51.99 46.22
C ILE A 579 -13.34 52.32 47.69
N ASN A 580 -14.26 53.25 47.93
CA ASN A 580 -14.72 53.61 49.27
C ASN A 580 -15.31 52.39 49.99
N GLU A 581 -16.10 51.59 49.28
CA GLU A 581 -16.67 50.36 49.82
C GLU A 581 -15.59 49.30 50.09
N ALA A 582 -14.59 49.16 49.18
CA ALA A 582 -13.46 48.25 49.41
C ALA A 582 -12.65 48.60 50.68
N PHE A 583 -12.39 49.88 50.92
CA PHE A 583 -11.73 50.31 52.14
C PHE A 583 -12.63 50.19 53.38
N ARG A 584 -13.95 50.32 53.24
CA ARG A 584 -14.90 50.07 54.31
C ARG A 584 -14.93 48.60 54.73
N VAL A 585 -14.91 47.68 53.75
CA VAL A 585 -14.78 46.24 54.00
C VAL A 585 -13.45 45.91 54.61
N LEU A 586 -12.36 46.47 54.09
CA LEU A 586 -11.01 46.27 54.63
C LEU A 586 -10.95 46.73 56.11
N ARG A 587 -11.47 47.92 56.42
CA ARG A 587 -11.58 48.44 57.78
C ARG A 587 -12.32 47.48 58.70
N THR A 588 -13.54 47.05 58.28
CA THR A 588 -14.35 46.14 59.05
C THR A 588 -13.63 44.83 59.37
N ASN A 589 -12.91 44.26 58.39
CA ASN A 589 -12.15 43.05 58.56
C ASN A 589 -10.96 43.26 59.51
N ILE A 590 -10.26 44.40 59.40
CA ILE A 590 -9.21 44.77 60.35
C ILE A 590 -9.77 44.88 61.78
N GLU A 591 -10.88 45.57 61.98
CA GLU A 591 -11.54 45.70 63.27
C GLU A 591 -11.96 44.35 63.85
N PHE A 592 -12.46 43.44 63.00
CA PHE A 592 -12.79 42.08 63.43
C PHE A 592 -11.57 41.33 63.97
N MET A 593 -10.44 41.47 63.28
CA MET A 593 -9.20 40.80 63.68
C MET A 593 -8.54 41.40 64.90
N THR A 594 -8.80 42.68 65.20
CA THR A 594 -8.18 43.43 66.26
C THR A 594 -9.09 43.64 67.46
N ARG A 595 -10.26 43.03 67.50
CA ARG A 595 -11.38 43.29 68.44
C ARG A 595 -11.02 43.11 69.93
N GLU A 596 -9.99 42.31 70.23
CA GLU A 596 -9.58 41.98 71.61
C GLU A 596 -8.52 42.93 72.17
N ASN A 597 -7.94 43.81 71.39
CA ASN A 597 -6.82 44.66 71.76
C ASN A 597 -7.24 46.12 71.95
N LYS A 598 -6.80 46.75 73.06
CA LYS A 598 -7.10 48.17 73.36
C LYS A 598 -6.33 49.17 72.49
N THR A 599 -5.17 48.76 71.92
CA THR A 599 -4.37 49.58 71.02
C THR A 599 -3.87 48.71 69.90
N ASN A 600 -4.15 49.08 68.65
CA ASN A 600 -3.79 48.31 67.50
C ASN A 600 -2.71 49.02 66.67
N ILE A 601 -1.64 48.30 66.37
CA ILE A 601 -0.56 48.76 65.48
C ILE A 601 -0.66 47.95 64.17
N LEU A 602 -0.89 48.65 63.06
CA LEU A 602 -0.95 48.08 61.73
C LEU A 602 0.31 48.41 60.96
N ILE A 603 1.01 47.40 60.46
CA ILE A 603 2.21 47.57 59.61
C ILE A 603 1.86 47.14 58.18
N TYR A 604 2.09 48.04 57.24
CA TYR A 604 1.92 47.76 55.82
C TYR A 604 3.29 47.52 55.18
N THR A 605 3.46 46.39 54.61
CA THR A 605 4.67 46.03 53.88
C THR A 605 4.36 45.44 52.51
N SER A 606 5.29 45.50 51.60
CA SER A 606 5.16 44.84 50.29
C SER A 606 6.55 44.41 49.80
N PHE A 607 6.56 43.42 48.97
CA PHE A 607 7.81 42.89 48.36
C PHE A 607 8.36 43.88 47.33
N ASN A 608 7.51 44.50 46.53
CA ASN A 608 7.94 45.41 45.45
C ASN A 608 7.70 46.89 45.83
N PRO A 609 8.59 47.80 45.40
CA PRO A 609 8.27 49.21 45.43
C PRO A 609 7.08 49.52 44.55
N MET A 610 6.38 50.62 44.78
CA MET A 610 5.18 51.06 44.04
C MET A 610 4.01 50.09 44.05
N SER A 611 3.91 49.18 45.02
CA SER A 611 2.79 48.24 45.19
C SER A 611 1.55 48.87 45.78
N GLY A 612 1.53 50.15 46.04
CA GLY A 612 0.39 50.87 46.61
C GLY A 612 0.37 50.92 48.14
N LYS A 613 1.49 50.62 48.84
CA LYS A 613 1.56 50.69 50.34
C LYS A 613 1.02 51.99 50.89
N THR A 614 1.63 53.11 50.45
CA THR A 614 1.29 54.45 50.92
C THR A 614 -0.16 54.80 50.60
N PHE A 615 -0.66 54.39 49.46
CA PHE A 615 -2.10 54.55 49.07
C PHE A 615 -3.00 53.77 50.04
N CYS A 616 -2.66 52.50 50.34
CA CYS A 616 -3.45 51.68 51.26
C CYS A 616 -3.41 52.23 52.70
N ILE A 617 -2.22 52.64 53.21
CA ILE A 617 -2.11 53.21 54.54
C ILE A 617 -2.97 54.47 54.67
N LEU A 618 -2.77 55.43 53.75
CA LEU A 618 -3.51 56.69 53.77
C LEU A 618 -5.01 56.47 53.80
N ASN A 619 -5.52 55.70 52.81
CA ASN A 619 -6.97 55.52 52.66
C ASN A 619 -7.57 54.64 53.77
N THR A 620 -6.78 53.70 54.37
CA THR A 620 -7.25 52.97 55.56
C THR A 620 -7.29 53.89 56.78
N ALA A 621 -6.28 54.74 57.00
CA ALA A 621 -6.29 55.71 58.07
C ALA A 621 -7.46 56.69 57.98
N ILE A 622 -7.73 57.21 56.78
CA ILE A 622 -8.93 58.06 56.51
C ILE A 622 -10.21 57.30 56.78
N SER A 623 -10.32 56.05 56.32
CA SER A 623 -11.54 55.23 56.56
C SER A 623 -11.80 54.98 58.05
N LEU A 624 -10.75 54.80 58.87
CA LEU A 624 -10.86 54.66 60.31
C LEU A 624 -11.23 56.00 60.97
N ALA A 625 -10.63 57.11 60.52
CA ALA A 625 -10.93 58.44 61.04
C ALA A 625 -12.37 58.88 60.77
N ILE A 626 -12.92 58.57 59.57
CA ILE A 626 -14.33 58.85 59.23
C ILE A 626 -15.29 58.13 60.19
N LYS A 627 -14.87 56.96 60.72
CA LYS A 627 -15.65 56.23 61.71
C LYS A 627 -15.59 56.86 63.12
N GLY A 628 -14.67 57.81 63.35
CA GLY A 628 -14.46 58.41 64.63
C GLY A 628 -13.30 57.82 65.43
N GLU A 629 -12.57 56.91 64.91
CA GLU A 629 -11.38 56.30 65.53
C GLU A 629 -10.20 57.25 65.51
N LYS A 630 -9.51 57.43 66.66
CA LYS A 630 -8.30 58.23 66.73
C LYS A 630 -7.13 57.48 66.05
N THR A 631 -6.79 57.88 64.84
CA THR A 631 -5.80 57.19 64.02
C THR A 631 -4.59 58.04 63.79
N ILE A 632 -3.40 57.46 63.92
CA ILE A 632 -2.10 58.09 63.63
C ILE A 632 -1.43 57.28 62.52
N ALA A 633 -1.08 57.91 61.41
CA ALA A 633 -0.31 57.33 60.34
C ALA A 633 1.15 57.72 60.48
N ILE A 634 2.02 56.71 60.58
CA ILE A 634 3.48 56.94 60.72
C ILE A 634 4.16 56.57 59.41
N ASP A 635 4.87 57.49 58.80
CA ASP A 635 5.66 57.24 57.61
C ASP A 635 7.03 56.58 57.98
N GLY A 636 7.08 55.27 57.82
CA GLY A 636 8.30 54.48 58.13
C GLY A 636 9.28 54.39 56.93
N ASP A 637 8.97 54.98 55.78
CA ASP A 637 9.83 55.01 54.61
C ASP A 637 10.83 56.16 54.70
N MET A 638 11.94 55.93 55.40
CA MET A 638 12.98 56.94 55.60
C MET A 638 13.71 57.36 54.31
N ARG A 639 13.54 56.60 53.20
CA ARG A 639 14.18 56.91 51.92
C ARG A 639 13.35 57.81 51.05
N HIS A 640 12.03 57.54 50.97
CA HIS A 640 11.18 58.26 50.03
C HIS A 640 10.10 59.08 50.73
N ALA A 641 9.78 58.83 52.00
CA ALA A 641 8.86 59.58 52.86
C ALA A 641 7.60 60.13 52.10
N SER A 642 6.98 59.27 51.27
CA SER A 642 5.93 59.70 50.33
C SER A 642 4.68 60.19 51.02
N LEU A 643 4.34 59.66 52.18
CA LEU A 643 3.22 60.09 52.99
C LEU A 643 3.50 61.47 53.61
N SER A 644 4.67 61.63 54.23
CA SER A 644 5.12 62.85 54.90
C SER A 644 5.21 64.02 53.89
N GLN A 645 5.74 63.77 52.71
CA GLN A 645 5.79 64.80 51.64
C GLN A 645 4.42 65.29 51.19
N HIS A 646 3.44 64.40 51.16
CA HIS A 646 2.08 64.72 50.76
C HIS A 646 1.37 65.71 51.74
N PHE A 647 1.57 65.49 53.04
CA PHE A 647 0.96 66.30 54.10
C PHE A 647 1.83 67.44 54.60
N HIS A 648 2.88 67.84 53.91
CA HIS A 648 3.79 68.93 54.32
C HIS A 648 4.26 68.79 55.79
N SER A 649 4.55 67.56 56.18
CA SER A 649 5.03 67.27 57.54
C SER A 649 6.29 68.04 57.90
N PRO A 650 6.54 68.35 59.21
CA PRO A 650 7.73 69.06 59.63
C PRO A 650 9.02 68.39 59.13
N ALA A 651 10.02 69.22 58.79
CA ALA A 651 11.29 68.76 58.29
C ALA A 651 12.11 67.94 59.31
N LYS A 652 11.77 68.00 60.58
CA LYS A 652 12.35 67.23 61.63
C LYS A 652 11.51 65.99 61.96
N GLY A 653 12.04 64.82 61.82
CA GLY A 653 11.39 63.55 62.09
C GLY A 653 12.35 62.60 62.87
N MET A 654 12.01 61.29 62.90
CA MET A 654 12.81 60.27 63.57
C MET A 654 14.27 60.22 63.15
N SER A 655 14.57 60.57 61.88
CA SER A 655 15.94 60.64 61.36
C SER A 655 16.77 61.79 61.86
N ASN A 656 16.18 62.69 62.65
CA ASN A 656 16.85 63.86 63.27
C ASN A 656 17.03 63.74 64.76
N TYR A 657 16.62 62.63 65.36
CA TYR A 657 16.84 62.29 66.78
C TYR A 657 18.17 61.64 66.98
#